data_283111eb9b87aa428f3b978bb1422d00
#
_entry.id   283111eb9b87aa428f3b978bb1422d00
#
_cell.length_a   1.000
_cell.length_b   1.000
_cell.length_c   1.000
_cell.angle_alpha   90.00
_cell.angle_beta   90.00
_cell.angle_gamma   90.00
#
_symmetry.space_group_name_H-M   'P 1'
#
loop_
_entity.id
_entity.type
_entity.pdbx_description
1 polymer ?
#
loop_
_entity_poly.entity_id
_entity_poly.type
_entity_poly.pdbx_seq_one_letter_code
_entity_poly.pdbx_strand_id
1 'polypeptide(L)'
;MSNSLWGSQFDLPKNDTSKLLNKVKKPKKVKTDEQILNSSTTSLQDKLAIIHKRVREILGVFEPYTRVIRTKEELVEYIQIANKQKVLAVDTETNNSLDPLTCKLMGLCIYTPGQKNVYVPINHSNWLTEKRLEDQLTEQDIAECLALINDDVKIIMHNAKFDKQVIQCTTTYKLRVDWDTEIGAFLLDENELRFGLKHQYRDKIDPTVEKYDITGLFKDVPYAYVDIDVFALYAATDAYETYKLYEYQKKQYELPEHKKLYRLFMEVEMPIVDVVTDMELTGVVIDKERAKRLSSKYRAKLDDCDRRINDELSKYKDKIISWRNSAEAHKKTKSSDKKTKGEQLKDPIELTSTTQLAILLYDILKLPLPDTGKRSTGEEELKKLNLPICDLILEKRGYEKLLGTYIDKIPECVSDVDGRLHCQFKQTGAKTGRFSSKNPNTQNIPSHEISIRMMFATEKGYTMIGSDFSQQEPRILASMAQDENMINAYLDGKDLYAVIASKVYNNAYEDNREFDVNGNMNPEGKHRRTSVKAVLLGILYGRGSDSIAEQLNMTKEEAGKLIDDFFKGFPKLKEWINAQQEFAKQNGYVEDLWGRRRRLPDIQLKPYEVYSKQKRVMFNPLLGTKGELKDNLVDQFEYKLNNSKNYWEYKKILEEIKNKGYDVKNNKGFISQAERQCVNAVIQGSAATMTKKAMIKVHNDERLKELGFKLLIPVHDELIGECPIENKELCKKYLAEDMIEVAKKDVCVPMKCDADDFPCWYYDVYSAEIKEQYKNGTSLEDLVKEHTECTREELEKMIVE
;
A
#
# COMPACT_ATOMS: atom_id res chain seq x y z
N MET A 1 23.76 20.41 33.23
CA MET A 1 24.35 19.88 34.44
C MET A 1 23.62 18.63 34.80
N SER A 2 24.33 17.54 34.73
CA SER A 2 23.91 16.18 35.01
C SER A 2 23.62 15.95 36.49
N ASN A 3 22.68 15.08 36.78
CA ASN A 3 22.86 14.22 37.94
C ASN A 3 22.21 12.86 37.68
N SER A 4 23.09 11.93 37.40
CA SER A 4 22.84 10.49 37.48
C SER A 4 22.87 10.08 38.94
N LEU A 5 21.87 9.33 39.39
CA LEU A 5 21.90 8.61 40.63
C LEU A 5 21.31 7.22 40.41
N TRP A 6 22.16 6.24 40.26
CA TRP A 6 22.02 4.86 40.71
C TRP A 6 23.35 4.17 40.53
N GLY A 7 24.03 4.08 41.59
CA GLY A 7 25.25 3.28 41.73
C GLY A 7 25.09 2.21 42.80
N SER A 8 25.66 1.07 42.48
CA SER A 8 26.36 0.09 43.27
C SER A 8 25.62 -0.95 44.15
N GLN A 9 25.88 -2.16 43.72
CA GLN A 9 26.44 -3.29 44.56
C GLN A 9 25.56 -3.85 45.68
N PHE A 10 25.15 -5.11 45.46
CA PHE A 10 25.16 -6.10 46.55
C PHE A 10 25.70 -7.44 46.03
N ASP A 11 26.89 -7.78 46.54
CA ASP A 11 27.45 -9.12 46.52
C ASP A 11 26.64 -10.02 47.47
N LEU A 12 26.26 -11.20 47.05
CA LEU A 12 25.75 -12.27 47.89
C LEU A 12 26.76 -13.42 47.97
N PRO A 13 27.02 -13.97 49.12
CA PRO A 13 28.04 -14.98 49.31
C PRO A 13 27.61 -16.36 48.84
N LYS A 14 28.56 -17.08 48.24
CA LYS A 14 28.46 -18.51 47.91
C LYS A 14 28.42 -19.33 49.17
N ASN A 15 27.37 -20.12 49.38
CA ASN A 15 27.43 -21.27 50.26
C ASN A 15 27.00 -22.53 49.50
N ASP A 16 27.96 -23.45 49.50
CA ASP A 16 27.89 -24.82 48.98
C ASP A 16 27.26 -25.72 50.03
N THR A 17 26.12 -26.35 49.72
CA THR A 17 25.62 -27.49 50.49
C THR A 17 24.99 -28.49 49.53
N SER A 18 25.84 -29.36 49.01
CA SER A 18 25.43 -30.64 48.43
C SER A 18 25.15 -31.65 49.57
N LYS A 19 24.00 -32.33 49.48
CA LYS A 19 23.51 -33.51 50.17
C LYS A 19 22.43 -33.25 51.22
N LEU A 20 21.19 -33.44 50.75
CA LEU A 20 20.18 -34.21 51.50
C LEU A 20 19.03 -34.57 50.55
N LEU A 21 19.09 -35.77 50.03
CA LEU A 21 17.95 -36.45 49.31
C LEU A 21 16.87 -36.75 50.33
N ASN A 22 15.71 -36.12 50.23
CA ASN A 22 14.45 -36.72 50.64
C ASN A 22 13.35 -36.31 49.67
N LYS A 23 12.54 -37.26 49.25
CA LYS A 23 11.45 -37.18 48.30
C LYS A 23 10.46 -36.05 48.63
N VAL A 24 10.73 -34.85 48.18
CA VAL A 24 9.72 -33.79 48.10
C VAL A 24 9.11 -33.87 46.72
N LYS A 25 7.77 -34.04 46.66
CA LYS A 25 7.02 -33.86 45.40
C LYS A 25 7.48 -32.59 44.76
N LYS A 26 7.99 -32.67 43.49
CA LYS A 26 8.40 -31.49 42.75
C LYS A 26 7.23 -30.47 42.87
N PRO A 27 7.47 -29.24 43.29
CA PRO A 27 6.44 -28.23 43.30
C PRO A 27 5.92 -28.11 41.87
N LYS A 28 4.56 -28.13 41.70
CA LYS A 28 3.96 -27.86 40.39
C LYS A 28 4.62 -26.58 39.89
N LYS A 29 5.25 -26.62 38.70
CA LYS A 29 5.80 -25.41 38.05
C LYS A 29 4.67 -24.38 38.07
N VAL A 30 4.83 -23.32 38.83
CA VAL A 30 3.90 -22.18 38.78
C VAL A 30 3.98 -21.64 37.36
N LYS A 31 2.87 -21.60 36.67
CA LYS A 31 2.81 -21.02 35.33
C LYS A 31 3.22 -19.54 35.43
N THR A 32 4.01 -19.06 34.47
CA THR A 32 4.26 -17.61 34.36
C THR A 32 3.00 -16.86 33.96
N ASP A 33 2.91 -15.58 34.28
CA ASP A 33 1.78 -14.72 33.86
C ASP A 33 1.50 -14.86 32.36
N GLU A 34 2.54 -14.87 31.52
CA GLU A 34 2.44 -15.07 30.08
C GLU A 34 1.87 -16.45 29.70
N GLN A 35 2.27 -17.51 30.42
CA GLN A 35 1.71 -18.85 30.21
C GLN A 35 0.23 -18.94 30.60
N ILE A 36 -0.18 -18.15 31.60
CA ILE A 36 -1.57 -18.07 32.04
C ILE A 36 -2.40 -17.31 31.00
N LEU A 37 -1.96 -16.13 30.55
CA LEU A 37 -2.64 -15.31 29.56
C LEU A 37 -2.83 -16.04 28.23
N ASN A 38 -1.81 -16.78 27.78
CA ASN A 38 -1.86 -17.54 26.51
C ASN A 38 -2.57 -18.90 26.61
N SER A 39 -3.08 -19.29 27.77
CA SER A 39 -3.73 -20.59 27.97
C SER A 39 -5.23 -20.50 27.70
N SER A 40 -5.74 -21.34 26.79
CA SER A 40 -7.17 -21.49 26.54
C SER A 40 -7.94 -22.11 27.70
N THR A 41 -7.25 -22.74 28.66
CA THR A 41 -7.87 -23.40 29.84
C THR A 41 -7.89 -22.51 31.07
N THR A 42 -7.34 -21.31 31.02
CA THR A 42 -7.34 -20.36 32.13
C THR A 42 -8.67 -19.59 32.15
N SER A 43 -9.27 -19.43 33.33
CA SER A 43 -10.50 -18.67 33.48
C SER A 43 -10.34 -17.21 33.09
N LEU A 44 -11.40 -16.56 32.60
CA LEU A 44 -11.38 -15.13 32.28
C LEU A 44 -11.06 -14.30 33.53
N GLN A 45 -11.57 -14.70 34.69
CA GLN A 45 -11.26 -14.06 35.98
C GLN A 45 -9.76 -14.02 36.30
N ASP A 46 -9.06 -15.16 36.11
CA ASP A 46 -7.62 -15.22 36.37
C ASP A 46 -6.84 -14.36 35.37
N LYS A 47 -7.25 -14.36 34.08
CA LYS A 47 -6.64 -13.51 33.07
C LYS A 47 -6.82 -12.04 33.41
N LEU A 48 -8.05 -11.60 33.78
CA LEU A 48 -8.33 -10.22 34.18
C LEU A 48 -7.51 -9.81 35.42
N ALA A 49 -7.41 -10.68 36.43
CA ALA A 49 -6.60 -10.39 37.62
C ALA A 49 -5.12 -10.15 37.27
N ILE A 50 -4.57 -10.94 36.34
CA ILE A 50 -3.19 -10.73 35.87
C ILE A 50 -3.07 -9.43 35.09
N ILE A 51 -4.01 -9.15 34.18
CA ILE A 51 -4.01 -7.92 33.40
C ILE A 51 -4.05 -6.71 34.35
N HIS A 52 -4.99 -6.68 35.29
CA HIS A 52 -5.13 -5.58 36.24
C HIS A 52 -3.83 -5.37 37.06
N LYS A 53 -3.22 -6.44 37.52
CA LYS A 53 -1.94 -6.38 38.23
C LYS A 53 -0.83 -5.81 37.33
N ARG A 54 -0.65 -6.36 36.14
CA ARG A 54 0.44 -5.99 35.24
C ARG A 54 0.29 -4.57 34.69
N VAL A 55 -0.93 -4.15 34.37
CA VAL A 55 -1.21 -2.76 33.96
C VAL A 55 -0.80 -1.80 35.06
N ARG A 56 -1.21 -2.03 36.31
CA ARG A 56 -0.83 -1.17 37.44
C ARG A 56 0.67 -1.21 37.73
N GLU A 57 1.34 -2.34 37.61
CA GLU A 57 2.78 -2.46 37.75
C GLU A 57 3.56 -1.64 36.73
N ILE A 58 3.10 -1.63 35.48
CA ILE A 58 3.80 -0.99 34.35
C ILE A 58 3.35 0.46 34.16
N LEU A 59 2.05 0.70 34.17
CA LEU A 59 1.42 2.00 33.84
C LEU A 59 0.95 2.79 35.06
N GLY A 60 1.07 2.24 36.28
CA GLY A 60 0.64 2.95 37.49
C GLY A 60 1.34 4.31 37.72
N VAL A 61 2.49 4.51 37.09
CA VAL A 61 3.19 5.80 37.08
C VAL A 61 2.36 6.91 36.39
N PHE A 62 1.39 6.56 35.55
CA PHE A 62 0.52 7.50 34.85
C PHE A 62 -0.78 7.82 35.62
N GLU A 63 -1.08 7.11 36.68
CA GLU A 63 -2.30 7.31 37.49
C GLU A 63 -2.51 8.77 37.93
N PRO A 64 -1.47 9.52 38.41
CA PRO A 64 -1.64 10.93 38.75
C PRO A 64 -2.01 11.83 37.58
N TYR A 65 -1.71 11.40 36.35
CA TYR A 65 -1.89 12.15 35.10
C TYR A 65 -3.14 11.68 34.32
N THR A 66 -3.82 10.64 34.80
CA THR A 66 -5.02 10.08 34.16
C THR A 66 -6.28 10.47 34.94
N ARG A 67 -7.37 10.72 34.22
CA ARG A 67 -8.71 10.97 34.75
C ARG A 67 -9.71 10.14 33.96
N VAL A 68 -10.65 9.52 34.67
CA VAL A 68 -11.85 8.91 34.06
C VAL A 68 -13.01 9.89 34.23
N ILE A 69 -13.68 10.21 33.13
CA ILE A 69 -14.90 11.04 33.12
C ILE A 69 -16.08 10.08 32.98
N ARG A 70 -16.97 10.10 33.98
CA ARG A 70 -18.10 9.16 34.10
C ARG A 70 -19.46 9.81 33.93
N THR A 71 -19.53 11.13 33.88
CA THR A 71 -20.80 11.87 33.74
C THR A 71 -20.73 12.85 32.56
N LYS A 72 -21.89 13.17 32.01
CA LYS A 72 -22.04 14.10 30.92
C LYS A 72 -21.58 15.51 31.29
N GLU A 73 -21.90 15.95 32.51
CA GLU A 73 -21.53 17.25 33.05
C GLU A 73 -20.02 17.42 33.10
N GLU A 74 -19.30 16.40 33.56
CA GLU A 74 -17.82 16.41 33.56
C GLU A 74 -17.23 16.49 32.13
N LEU A 75 -17.85 15.81 31.17
CA LEU A 75 -17.40 15.84 29.77
C LEU A 75 -17.67 17.21 29.16
N VAL A 76 -18.82 17.79 29.40
CA VAL A 76 -19.18 19.17 28.98
C VAL A 76 -18.16 20.18 29.54
N GLU A 77 -17.85 20.09 30.84
CA GLU A 77 -16.83 20.93 31.47
C GLU A 77 -15.46 20.80 30.76
N TYR A 78 -15.03 19.57 30.49
CA TYR A 78 -13.77 19.32 29.80
C TYR A 78 -13.75 19.89 28.38
N ILE A 79 -14.83 19.74 27.62
CA ILE A 79 -14.97 20.32 26.27
C ILE A 79 -14.95 21.86 26.34
N GLN A 80 -15.56 22.48 27.36
CA GLN A 80 -15.47 23.93 27.55
C GLN A 80 -14.02 24.38 27.78
N ILE A 81 -13.21 23.57 28.47
CA ILE A 81 -11.78 23.85 28.62
C ILE A 81 -11.08 23.69 27.26
N ALA A 82 -11.36 22.64 26.50
CA ALA A 82 -10.79 22.46 25.17
C ALA A 82 -11.18 23.60 24.21
N ASN A 83 -12.41 24.10 24.29
CA ASN A 83 -12.86 25.27 23.53
C ASN A 83 -12.04 26.54 23.88
N LYS A 84 -11.60 26.69 25.10
CA LYS A 84 -10.71 27.80 25.53
C LYS A 84 -9.27 27.58 25.06
N GLN A 85 -8.78 26.33 25.10
CA GLN A 85 -7.43 25.95 24.66
C GLN A 85 -7.28 25.90 23.13
N LYS A 86 -8.41 25.89 22.38
CA LYS A 86 -8.46 25.83 20.91
C LYS A 86 -7.82 24.59 20.29
N VAL A 87 -7.68 23.52 21.07
CA VAL A 87 -7.13 22.24 20.59
C VAL A 87 -7.67 21.08 21.44
N LEU A 88 -7.98 19.96 20.77
CA LEU A 88 -8.42 18.72 21.38
C LEU A 88 -7.83 17.56 20.59
N ALA A 89 -7.04 16.71 21.24
CA ALA A 89 -6.66 15.42 20.68
C ALA A 89 -7.72 14.39 21.05
N VAL A 90 -8.10 13.54 20.09
CA VAL A 90 -9.14 12.52 20.23
C VAL A 90 -8.63 11.19 19.67
N ASP A 91 -8.94 10.11 20.36
CA ASP A 91 -8.68 8.74 19.95
C ASP A 91 -9.85 7.85 20.42
N THR A 92 -10.09 6.71 19.79
CA THR A 92 -11.18 5.81 20.13
C THR A 92 -10.69 4.43 20.52
N GLU A 93 -11.30 3.86 21.55
CA GLU A 93 -11.10 2.46 21.89
C GLU A 93 -12.32 1.62 21.48
N THR A 94 -12.08 0.50 20.84
CA THR A 94 -13.13 -0.40 20.37
C THR A 94 -13.09 -1.77 21.03
N ASN A 95 -14.11 -2.58 20.81
CA ASN A 95 -14.24 -3.93 21.37
C ASN A 95 -13.31 -4.98 20.72
N ASN A 96 -12.06 -4.64 20.43
CA ASN A 96 -11.08 -5.47 19.69
C ASN A 96 -11.45 -5.72 18.21
N SER A 97 -12.55 -5.15 17.69
CA SER A 97 -12.89 -5.17 16.28
C SER A 97 -12.24 -3.97 15.57
N LEU A 98 -11.74 -4.20 14.35
CA LEU A 98 -11.21 -3.18 13.45
C LEU A 98 -12.18 -2.87 12.28
N ASP A 99 -13.40 -3.38 12.34
CA ASP A 99 -14.47 -3.09 11.38
C ASP A 99 -15.38 -2.02 11.94
N PRO A 100 -15.38 -0.79 11.40
CA PRO A 100 -16.17 0.32 11.92
C PRO A 100 -17.68 0.08 11.92
N LEU A 101 -18.19 -0.77 11.02
CA LEU A 101 -19.63 -1.05 10.91
C LEU A 101 -20.14 -1.97 12.01
N THR A 102 -19.29 -2.80 12.56
CA THR A 102 -19.68 -3.83 13.55
C THR A 102 -19.01 -3.64 14.91
N CYS A 103 -18.01 -2.78 15.01
CA CYS A 103 -17.33 -2.53 16.27
C CYS A 103 -18.23 -1.73 17.24
N LYS A 104 -17.98 -1.90 18.54
CA LYS A 104 -18.59 -1.09 19.59
C LYS A 104 -17.54 -0.10 20.10
N LEU A 105 -17.94 1.15 20.22
CA LEU A 105 -17.11 2.17 20.86
C LEU A 105 -17.04 1.89 22.36
N MET A 106 -15.88 1.50 22.86
CA MET A 106 -15.65 1.20 24.28
C MET A 106 -15.44 2.46 25.10
N GLY A 107 -14.83 3.47 24.50
CA GLY A 107 -14.61 4.75 25.11
C GLY A 107 -13.86 5.73 24.20
N LEU A 108 -13.84 7.00 24.63
CA LEU A 108 -13.03 8.04 24.00
C LEU A 108 -11.83 8.37 24.88
N CYS A 109 -10.69 8.52 24.24
CA CYS A 109 -9.49 9.09 24.82
C CYS A 109 -9.39 10.54 24.36
N ILE A 110 -9.32 11.48 25.27
CA ILE A 110 -9.23 12.90 24.93
C ILE A 110 -8.15 13.61 25.74
N TYR A 111 -7.49 14.58 25.09
CA TYR A 111 -6.49 15.41 25.73
C TYR A 111 -6.53 16.85 25.22
N THR A 112 -6.44 17.82 26.13
CA THR A 112 -6.20 19.22 25.84
C THR A 112 -5.09 19.76 26.75
N PRO A 113 -4.25 20.72 26.28
CA PRO A 113 -3.10 21.20 27.06
C PRO A 113 -3.44 21.67 28.46
N GLY A 114 -2.60 21.31 29.42
CA GLY A 114 -2.78 21.72 30.81
C GLY A 114 -3.77 20.87 31.61
N GLN A 115 -4.38 19.89 30.98
CA GLN A 115 -5.30 18.96 31.64
C GLN A 115 -4.66 17.56 31.77
N LYS A 116 -5.32 16.70 32.54
CA LYS A 116 -4.98 15.26 32.61
C LYS A 116 -5.39 14.56 31.32
N ASN A 117 -4.75 13.44 31.03
CA ASN A 117 -5.20 12.47 30.02
C ASN A 117 -6.55 11.91 30.44
N VAL A 118 -7.52 11.93 29.58
CA VAL A 118 -8.88 11.54 29.93
C VAL A 118 -9.31 10.31 29.13
N TYR A 119 -9.92 9.37 29.87
CA TYR A 119 -10.71 8.29 29.31
C TYR A 119 -12.18 8.48 29.64
N VAL A 120 -13.04 8.38 28.65
CA VAL A 120 -14.51 8.47 28.79
C VAL A 120 -15.10 7.10 28.47
N PRO A 121 -15.47 6.28 29.46
CA PRO A 121 -16.02 4.94 29.24
C PRO A 121 -17.44 5.01 28.66
N ILE A 122 -17.79 4.04 27.78
CA ILE A 122 -19.08 4.00 27.09
C ILE A 122 -19.73 2.61 27.15
N ASN A 123 -19.04 1.54 26.75
CA ASN A 123 -19.60 0.21 26.61
C ASN A 123 -18.86 -0.87 27.41
N HIS A 124 -18.32 -0.54 28.57
CA HIS A 124 -17.79 -1.54 29.48
C HIS A 124 -18.92 -2.37 30.12
N SER A 125 -18.61 -3.61 30.40
CA SER A 125 -19.55 -4.59 30.91
C SER A 125 -18.97 -5.39 32.06
N ASN A 126 -19.81 -5.85 32.97
CA ASN A 126 -19.40 -6.76 34.01
C ASN A 126 -19.11 -8.13 33.38
N TRP A 127 -17.92 -8.65 33.57
CA TRP A 127 -17.44 -9.89 32.95
C TRP A 127 -18.22 -11.15 33.38
N LEU A 128 -18.90 -11.12 34.53
CA LEU A 128 -19.69 -12.23 35.07
C LEU A 128 -21.12 -12.22 34.57
N THR A 129 -21.73 -11.03 34.53
CA THR A 129 -23.16 -10.86 34.18
C THR A 129 -23.38 -10.42 32.74
N GLU A 130 -22.29 -10.04 32.04
CA GLU A 130 -22.27 -9.45 30.69
C GLU A 130 -23.11 -8.18 30.56
N LYS A 131 -23.64 -7.66 31.65
CA LYS A 131 -24.44 -6.42 31.67
C LYS A 131 -23.52 -5.22 31.58
N ARG A 132 -23.95 -4.23 30.80
CA ARG A 132 -23.29 -2.93 30.72
C ARG A 132 -23.21 -2.30 32.12
N LEU A 133 -22.06 -1.70 32.44
CA LEU A 133 -21.91 -0.96 33.69
C LEU A 133 -22.76 0.32 33.66
N GLU A 134 -23.19 0.80 34.83
CA GLU A 134 -24.07 1.98 34.96
C GLU A 134 -23.28 3.28 35.01
N ASP A 135 -22.04 3.27 35.55
CA ASP A 135 -21.20 4.43 35.79
C ASP A 135 -20.36 4.84 34.57
N GLN A 136 -21.01 5.02 33.42
CA GLN A 136 -20.42 5.41 32.14
C GLN A 136 -21.41 6.12 31.23
N LEU A 137 -20.92 6.90 30.24
CA LEU A 137 -21.74 7.67 29.33
C LEU A 137 -22.42 6.76 28.29
N THR A 138 -23.47 7.28 27.66
CA THR A 138 -24.10 6.66 26.49
C THR A 138 -23.51 7.22 25.19
N GLU A 139 -23.72 6.51 24.09
CA GLU A 139 -23.34 6.98 22.75
C GLU A 139 -24.02 8.30 22.39
N GLN A 140 -25.26 8.49 22.83
CA GLN A 140 -26.01 9.74 22.69
C GLN A 140 -25.36 10.90 23.46
N ASP A 141 -24.92 10.66 24.70
CA ASP A 141 -24.20 11.67 25.47
C ASP A 141 -22.92 12.13 24.77
N ILE A 142 -22.20 11.17 24.18
CA ILE A 142 -20.98 11.47 23.40
C ILE A 142 -21.32 12.36 22.21
N ALA A 143 -22.34 12.00 21.40
CA ALA A 143 -22.75 12.81 20.26
C ALA A 143 -23.08 14.24 20.65
N GLU A 144 -23.90 14.40 21.72
CA GLU A 144 -24.31 15.71 22.22
C GLU A 144 -23.13 16.53 22.76
N CYS A 145 -22.19 15.88 23.45
CA CYS A 145 -21.01 16.56 23.96
C CYS A 145 -20.03 16.96 22.83
N LEU A 146 -19.79 16.08 21.87
CA LEU A 146 -18.92 16.39 20.72
C LEU A 146 -19.49 17.56 19.90
N ALA A 147 -20.81 17.68 19.81
CA ALA A 147 -21.47 18.82 19.14
C ALA A 147 -21.25 20.17 19.82
N LEU A 148 -20.75 20.19 21.07
CA LEU A 148 -20.40 21.44 21.78
C LEU A 148 -18.98 21.95 21.48
N ILE A 149 -18.22 21.20 20.68
CA ILE A 149 -16.87 21.64 20.26
C ILE A 149 -17.01 22.78 19.25
N ASN A 150 -16.43 23.91 19.58
CA ASN A 150 -16.45 25.09 18.71
C ASN A 150 -15.68 24.85 17.39
N ASP A 151 -16.10 25.51 16.31
CA ASP A 151 -15.47 25.40 14.99
C ASP A 151 -13.99 25.81 14.95
N ASP A 152 -13.58 26.69 15.86
CA ASP A 152 -12.20 27.17 15.95
C ASP A 152 -11.29 26.28 16.82
N VAL A 153 -11.79 25.20 17.40
CA VAL A 153 -11.00 24.18 18.09
C VAL A 153 -10.36 23.25 17.06
N LYS A 154 -9.07 23.12 17.11
CA LYS A 154 -8.34 22.17 16.25
C LYS A 154 -8.45 20.75 16.80
N ILE A 155 -9.07 19.85 16.03
CA ILE A 155 -9.20 18.43 16.38
C ILE A 155 -8.06 17.65 15.76
N ILE A 156 -7.32 16.94 16.61
CA ILE A 156 -6.11 16.21 16.26
C ILE A 156 -6.34 14.73 16.52
N MET A 157 -6.00 13.89 15.56
CA MET A 157 -6.12 12.44 15.66
C MET A 157 -4.88 11.74 15.09
N HIS A 158 -4.76 10.44 15.30
CA HIS A 158 -3.76 9.59 14.66
C HIS A 158 -4.47 8.47 13.90
N ASN A 159 -4.33 8.39 12.57
CA ASN A 159 -5.14 7.53 11.70
C ASN A 159 -6.65 7.87 11.80
N ALA A 160 -6.95 9.14 11.74
CA ALA A 160 -8.24 9.76 12.02
C ALA A 160 -9.44 9.13 11.30
N LYS A 161 -9.24 8.58 10.12
CA LYS A 161 -10.30 7.94 9.34
C LYS A 161 -11.02 6.85 10.12
N PHE A 162 -10.26 5.97 10.80
CA PHE A 162 -10.85 4.89 11.60
C PHE A 162 -11.72 5.43 12.73
N ASP A 163 -11.19 6.37 13.52
CA ASP A 163 -11.92 6.94 14.65
C ASP A 163 -13.16 7.71 14.21
N LYS A 164 -13.07 8.44 13.10
CA LYS A 164 -14.23 9.12 12.50
C LYS A 164 -15.33 8.13 12.11
N GLN A 165 -14.96 7.02 11.47
CA GLN A 165 -15.91 5.97 11.09
C GLN A 165 -16.55 5.34 12.32
N VAL A 166 -15.76 4.99 13.33
CA VAL A 166 -16.27 4.43 14.60
C VAL A 166 -17.25 5.39 15.28
N ILE A 167 -16.88 6.66 15.44
CA ILE A 167 -17.75 7.67 16.05
C ILE A 167 -19.02 7.84 15.22
N GLN A 168 -18.93 7.96 13.90
CA GLN A 168 -20.10 8.14 13.03
C GLN A 168 -21.02 6.93 13.03
N CYS A 169 -20.50 5.70 13.01
CA CYS A 169 -21.32 4.48 13.01
C CYS A 169 -22.01 4.23 14.36
N THR A 170 -21.38 4.62 15.46
CA THR A 170 -21.90 4.35 16.81
C THR A 170 -22.75 5.49 17.36
N THR A 171 -22.40 6.74 17.07
CA THR A 171 -23.07 7.92 17.64
C THR A 171 -23.88 8.72 16.62
N THR A 172 -23.82 8.40 15.33
CA THR A 172 -24.35 9.18 14.20
C THR A 172 -23.77 10.60 14.05
N TYR A 173 -22.82 10.99 14.90
CA TYR A 173 -22.15 12.29 14.83
C TYR A 173 -20.94 12.26 13.88
N LYS A 174 -20.88 13.22 12.94
CA LYS A 174 -19.73 13.36 12.03
C LYS A 174 -18.71 14.31 12.65
N LEU A 175 -17.70 13.73 13.30
CA LEU A 175 -16.60 14.52 13.86
C LEU A 175 -15.66 15.00 12.73
N ARG A 176 -15.39 16.32 12.68
CA ARG A 176 -14.34 16.82 11.78
C ARG A 176 -12.95 16.48 12.33
N VAL A 177 -11.94 16.55 11.48
CA VAL A 177 -10.53 16.41 11.85
C VAL A 177 -9.71 17.49 11.16
N ASP A 178 -8.84 18.15 11.92
CA ASP A 178 -7.99 19.24 11.40
C ASP A 178 -6.53 18.82 11.23
N TRP A 179 -6.11 17.71 11.88
CA TRP A 179 -4.77 17.17 11.80
C TRP A 179 -4.74 15.68 12.08
N ASP A 180 -4.23 14.92 11.12
CA ASP A 180 -3.91 13.52 11.28
C ASP A 180 -2.39 13.34 11.40
N THR A 181 -1.93 12.84 12.54
CA THR A 181 -0.49 12.71 12.81
C THR A 181 0.15 11.53 12.09
N GLU A 182 -0.60 10.50 11.64
CA GLU A 182 -0.06 9.44 10.76
C GLU A 182 0.23 10.02 9.37
N ILE A 183 -0.71 10.75 8.80
CA ILE A 183 -0.54 11.40 7.49
C ILE A 183 0.56 12.45 7.55
N GLY A 184 0.59 13.24 8.63
CA GLY A 184 1.62 14.23 8.86
C GLY A 184 3.03 13.63 8.91
N ALA A 185 3.20 12.50 9.61
CA ALA A 185 4.46 11.78 9.67
C ALA A 185 4.88 11.23 8.30
N PHE A 186 3.95 10.63 7.56
CA PHE A 186 4.20 10.08 6.24
C PHE A 186 4.69 11.15 5.25
N LEU A 187 4.11 12.33 5.24
CA LEU A 187 4.55 13.42 4.36
C LEU A 187 5.92 13.97 4.77
N LEU A 188 6.24 13.98 6.07
CA LEU A 188 7.55 14.42 6.56
C LEU A 188 8.66 13.45 6.18
N ASP A 189 8.41 12.13 6.20
CA ASP A 189 9.33 11.12 5.67
C ASP A 189 8.62 9.82 5.27
N GLU A 190 8.32 9.67 3.98
CA GLU A 190 7.67 8.49 3.41
C GLU A 190 8.57 7.24 3.38
N ASN A 191 9.84 7.36 3.75
CA ASN A 191 10.78 6.23 3.84
C ASN A 191 10.77 5.54 5.20
N GLU A 192 10.12 6.11 6.20
CA GLU A 192 9.95 5.45 7.48
C GLU A 192 9.20 4.12 7.33
N LEU A 193 9.58 3.14 8.15
CA LEU A 193 9.03 1.79 8.05
C LEU A 193 7.67 1.66 8.75
N ARG A 194 7.41 2.52 9.75
CA ARG A 194 6.25 2.41 10.63
C ARG A 194 5.72 3.79 11.00
N PHE A 195 4.44 4.00 10.78
CA PHE A 195 3.74 5.27 11.06
C PHE A 195 2.79 5.18 12.26
N GLY A 196 2.65 4.02 12.91
CA GLY A 196 1.78 3.87 14.08
C GLY A 196 2.23 4.72 15.27
N LEU A 197 1.26 5.22 16.05
CA LEU A 197 1.39 6.18 17.14
C LEU A 197 2.58 5.90 18.07
N LYS A 198 2.61 4.72 18.66
CA LYS A 198 3.67 4.34 19.63
C LYS A 198 5.08 4.37 19.03
N HIS A 199 5.22 3.98 17.75
CA HIS A 199 6.52 4.04 17.05
C HIS A 199 6.95 5.48 16.78
N GLN A 200 6.03 6.30 16.27
CA GLN A 200 6.30 7.71 15.99
C GLN A 200 6.62 8.48 17.26
N TYR A 201 5.84 8.26 18.32
CA TYR A 201 6.08 8.90 19.62
C TYR A 201 7.45 8.51 20.19
N ARG A 202 7.76 7.21 20.22
CA ARG A 202 9.07 6.72 20.67
C ARG A 202 10.22 7.34 19.88
N ASP A 203 10.13 7.33 18.56
CA ASP A 203 11.24 7.70 17.70
C ASP A 203 11.44 9.23 17.61
N LYS A 204 10.39 10.02 17.81
CA LYS A 204 10.42 11.49 17.66
C LYS A 204 10.37 12.26 18.99
N ILE A 205 9.75 11.70 20.03
CA ILE A 205 9.45 12.43 21.27
C ILE A 205 10.18 11.82 22.46
N ASP A 206 9.91 10.54 22.78
CA ASP A 206 10.45 9.89 23.97
C ASP A 206 10.86 8.44 23.71
N PRO A 207 12.15 8.17 23.51
CA PRO A 207 12.64 6.81 23.28
C PRO A 207 12.49 5.88 24.50
N THR A 208 12.17 6.41 25.69
CA THR A 208 12.01 5.60 26.89
C THR A 208 10.64 4.96 27.04
N VAL A 209 9.67 5.34 26.18
CA VAL A 209 8.28 4.88 26.27
C VAL A 209 8.11 3.38 25.97
N GLU A 210 9.06 2.76 25.28
CA GLU A 210 9.00 1.34 24.91
C GLU A 210 8.79 0.40 26.12
N LYS A 211 9.26 0.79 27.31
CA LYS A 211 9.08 0.03 28.55
C LYS A 211 7.61 -0.02 29.04
N TYR A 212 6.75 0.83 28.48
CA TYR A 212 5.33 0.92 28.83
C TYR A 212 4.42 0.25 27.79
N ASP A 213 4.96 -0.40 26.76
CA ASP A 213 4.17 -1.15 25.80
C ASP A 213 3.59 -2.41 26.43
N ILE A 214 2.27 -2.44 26.55
CA ILE A 214 1.48 -3.55 27.09
C ILE A 214 0.45 -4.11 26.10
N THR A 215 0.54 -3.73 24.84
CA THR A 215 -0.42 -4.12 23.79
C THR A 215 -0.67 -5.64 23.77
N GLY A 216 0.36 -6.45 24.01
CA GLY A 216 0.26 -7.91 24.07
C GLY A 216 -0.48 -8.47 25.30
N LEU A 217 -0.71 -7.67 26.35
CA LEU A 217 -1.38 -8.14 27.58
C LEU A 217 -2.86 -8.46 27.40
N PHE A 218 -3.54 -7.72 26.52
CA PHE A 218 -4.99 -7.85 26.32
C PHE A 218 -5.37 -8.93 25.30
N LYS A 219 -4.41 -9.69 24.80
CA LYS A 219 -4.66 -10.75 23.84
C LYS A 219 -5.70 -11.74 24.40
N ASP A 220 -6.74 -12.03 23.62
CA ASP A 220 -7.82 -12.96 23.95
C ASP A 220 -8.68 -12.56 25.18
N VAL A 221 -8.61 -11.27 25.60
CA VAL A 221 -9.48 -10.72 26.64
C VAL A 221 -10.24 -9.52 26.07
N PRO A 222 -11.57 -9.52 26.06
CA PRO A 222 -12.35 -8.38 25.60
C PRO A 222 -12.10 -7.13 26.47
N TYR A 223 -11.82 -6.01 25.85
CA TYR A 223 -11.62 -4.72 26.52
C TYR A 223 -12.83 -4.35 27.41
N ALA A 224 -14.02 -4.74 26.98
CA ALA A 224 -15.27 -4.52 27.71
C ALA A 224 -15.23 -4.99 29.17
N TYR A 225 -14.45 -6.02 29.47
CA TYR A 225 -14.41 -6.66 30.79
C TYR A 225 -13.25 -6.19 31.67
N VAL A 226 -12.36 -5.38 31.13
CA VAL A 226 -11.28 -4.78 31.91
C VAL A 226 -11.86 -3.67 32.80
N ASP A 227 -11.42 -3.62 34.06
CA ASP A 227 -11.80 -2.55 34.99
C ASP A 227 -11.51 -1.18 34.36
N ILE A 228 -12.48 -0.26 34.41
CA ILE A 228 -12.43 1.04 33.73
C ILE A 228 -11.19 1.86 34.15
N ASP A 229 -10.89 1.92 35.48
CA ASP A 229 -9.76 2.72 35.96
C ASP A 229 -8.41 2.10 35.57
N VAL A 230 -8.36 0.78 35.44
CA VAL A 230 -7.18 0.06 34.93
C VAL A 230 -7.01 0.25 33.43
N PHE A 231 -8.12 0.15 32.67
CA PHE A 231 -8.10 0.33 31.22
C PHE A 231 -7.73 1.76 30.84
N ALA A 232 -8.19 2.74 31.62
CA ALA A 232 -7.87 4.16 31.42
C ALA A 232 -6.37 4.45 31.47
N LEU A 233 -5.59 3.70 32.28
CA LEU A 233 -4.12 3.87 32.33
C LEU A 233 -3.46 3.52 31.00
N TYR A 234 -4.04 2.59 30.27
CA TYR A 234 -3.56 2.22 28.92
C TYR A 234 -4.10 3.20 27.87
N ALA A 235 -5.41 3.37 27.80
CA ALA A 235 -6.09 4.06 26.73
C ALA A 235 -5.84 5.59 26.71
N ALA A 236 -5.94 6.25 27.87
CA ALA A 236 -5.88 7.72 27.94
C ALA A 236 -4.55 8.32 27.47
N THR A 237 -3.46 7.55 27.38
CA THR A 237 -2.17 8.04 26.92
C THR A 237 -2.13 8.34 25.42
N ASP A 238 -2.95 7.66 24.62
CA ASP A 238 -2.89 7.75 23.17
C ASP A 238 -3.27 9.14 22.64
N ALA A 239 -4.27 9.79 23.26
CA ALA A 239 -4.60 11.17 22.93
C ALA A 239 -3.49 12.17 23.31
N TYR A 240 -2.81 11.96 24.42
CA TYR A 240 -1.65 12.78 24.82
C TYR A 240 -0.47 12.60 23.85
N GLU A 241 -0.13 11.35 23.51
CA GLU A 241 0.95 11.06 22.57
C GLU A 241 0.66 11.66 21.19
N THR A 242 -0.59 11.56 20.73
CA THR A 242 -1.08 12.19 19.49
C THR A 242 -0.91 13.71 19.52
N TYR A 243 -1.25 14.35 20.63
CA TYR A 243 -1.02 15.80 20.81
C TYR A 243 0.48 16.16 20.78
N LYS A 244 1.33 15.37 21.43
CA LYS A 244 2.77 15.61 21.41
C LYS A 244 3.40 15.43 20.03
N LEU A 245 2.93 14.47 19.26
CA LEU A 245 3.31 14.33 17.86
C LEU A 245 2.86 15.53 17.02
N TYR A 246 1.66 16.02 17.24
CA TYR A 246 1.17 17.24 16.60
C TYR A 246 2.09 18.44 16.89
N GLU A 247 2.47 18.66 18.17
CA GLU A 247 3.39 19.75 18.53
C GLU A 247 4.74 19.64 17.79
N TYR A 248 5.25 18.41 17.69
CA TYR A 248 6.49 18.13 16.96
C TYR A 248 6.30 18.40 15.46
N GLN A 249 5.28 17.85 14.84
CA GLN A 249 5.01 17.99 13.41
C GLN A 249 4.72 19.44 13.02
N LYS A 250 3.96 20.16 13.83
CA LYS A 250 3.70 21.58 13.62
C LYS A 250 5.00 22.38 13.46
N LYS A 251 5.98 22.17 14.36
CA LYS A 251 7.30 22.81 14.28
C LYS A 251 8.04 22.41 12.99
N GLN A 252 7.92 21.16 12.55
CA GLN A 252 8.53 20.72 11.29
C GLN A 252 7.89 21.40 10.08
N TYR A 253 6.57 21.53 10.06
CA TYR A 253 5.84 22.14 8.95
C TYR A 253 5.97 23.69 8.92
N GLU A 254 6.33 24.32 10.04
CA GLU A 254 6.64 25.74 10.11
C GLU A 254 8.00 26.11 9.48
N LEU A 255 8.86 25.13 9.19
CA LEU A 255 10.13 25.36 8.50
C LEU A 255 9.88 25.89 7.08
N PRO A 256 10.66 26.91 6.62
CA PRO A 256 10.45 27.54 5.31
C PRO A 256 10.48 26.54 4.14
N GLU A 257 11.34 25.54 4.22
CA GLU A 257 11.48 24.50 3.22
C GLU A 257 10.27 23.55 3.14
N HIS A 258 9.43 23.49 4.17
CA HIS A 258 8.23 22.65 4.19
C HIS A 258 6.94 23.40 3.81
N LYS A 259 7.01 24.67 3.43
CA LYS A 259 5.83 25.50 3.12
C LYS A 259 4.89 24.86 2.07
N LYS A 260 5.44 24.34 0.98
CA LYS A 260 4.63 23.67 -0.05
C LYS A 260 4.05 22.34 0.47
N LEU A 261 4.85 21.58 1.23
CA LEU A 261 4.44 20.34 1.83
C LEU A 261 3.32 20.54 2.85
N TYR A 262 3.40 21.60 3.66
CA TYR A 262 2.35 21.99 4.60
C TYR A 262 1.05 22.35 3.87
N ARG A 263 1.18 23.12 2.77
CA ARG A 263 0.03 23.44 1.92
C ARG A 263 -0.64 22.19 1.35
N LEU A 264 0.15 21.26 0.82
CA LEU A 264 -0.35 19.98 0.34
C LEU A 264 -1.05 19.18 1.45
N PHE A 265 -0.45 19.16 2.66
CA PHE A 265 -1.04 18.49 3.80
C PHE A 265 -2.43 19.05 4.13
N MET A 266 -2.54 20.37 4.26
CA MET A 266 -3.80 21.03 4.67
C MET A 266 -4.85 21.10 3.56
N GLU A 267 -4.45 21.32 2.29
CA GLU A 267 -5.40 21.53 1.19
C GLU A 267 -5.79 20.24 0.46
N VAL A 268 -5.02 19.15 0.60
CA VAL A 268 -5.27 17.89 -0.11
C VAL A 268 -5.37 16.72 0.85
N GLU A 269 -4.32 16.44 1.64
CA GLU A 269 -4.29 15.20 2.41
C GLU A 269 -5.27 15.19 3.58
N MET A 270 -5.48 16.31 4.24
CA MET A 270 -6.48 16.40 5.31
C MET A 270 -7.92 16.31 4.78
N PRO A 271 -8.33 17.08 3.74
CA PRO A 271 -9.70 16.95 3.20
C PRO A 271 -10.02 15.56 2.63
N ILE A 272 -9.03 14.84 2.14
CA ILE A 272 -9.22 13.46 1.63
C ILE A 272 -9.67 12.50 2.74
N VAL A 273 -9.36 12.78 4.00
CA VAL A 273 -9.82 11.94 5.13
C VAL A 273 -11.35 11.84 5.15
N ASP A 274 -12.05 12.95 4.95
CA ASP A 274 -13.52 12.98 4.89
C ASP A 274 -14.06 12.22 3.67
N VAL A 275 -13.44 12.44 2.51
CA VAL A 275 -13.82 11.77 1.26
C VAL A 275 -13.72 10.24 1.40
N VAL A 276 -12.58 9.74 1.87
CA VAL A 276 -12.40 8.28 2.01
C VAL A 276 -13.23 7.70 3.17
N THR A 277 -13.50 8.47 4.21
CA THR A 277 -14.43 8.08 5.27
C THR A 277 -15.82 7.80 4.69
N ASP A 278 -16.39 8.74 3.96
CA ASP A 278 -17.73 8.59 3.36
C ASP A 278 -17.75 7.52 2.26
N MET A 279 -16.70 7.40 1.44
CA MET A 279 -16.59 6.33 0.44
C MET A 279 -16.56 4.93 1.07
N GLU A 280 -15.73 4.73 2.08
CA GLU A 280 -15.61 3.44 2.77
C GLU A 280 -16.91 3.07 3.50
N LEU A 281 -17.60 4.04 4.11
CA LEU A 281 -18.91 3.80 4.75
C LEU A 281 -20.04 3.57 3.73
N THR A 282 -19.95 4.18 2.54
CA THR A 282 -20.91 3.92 1.46
C THR A 282 -20.78 2.49 0.94
N GLY A 283 -19.57 2.01 0.72
CA GLY A 283 -19.28 0.69 0.17
C GLY A 283 -19.82 0.50 -1.25
N VAL A 284 -19.60 -0.66 -1.84
CA VAL A 284 -20.04 -1.00 -3.20
C VAL A 284 -20.78 -2.32 -3.23
N VAL A 285 -21.80 -2.43 -4.07
CA VAL A 285 -22.59 -3.65 -4.25
C VAL A 285 -21.77 -4.69 -5.03
N ILE A 286 -21.83 -5.95 -4.60
CA ILE A 286 -21.19 -7.08 -5.27
C ILE A 286 -22.27 -8.06 -5.78
N ASP A 287 -22.23 -8.36 -7.08
CA ASP A 287 -23.03 -9.43 -7.68
C ASP A 287 -22.50 -10.81 -7.26
N LYS A 288 -23.02 -11.31 -6.13
CA LYS A 288 -22.61 -12.60 -5.57
C LYS A 288 -22.97 -13.77 -6.49
N GLU A 289 -24.01 -13.67 -7.29
CA GLU A 289 -24.40 -14.73 -8.21
C GLU A 289 -23.46 -14.80 -9.42
N ARG A 290 -23.03 -13.66 -9.97
CA ARG A 290 -21.96 -13.60 -10.96
C ARG A 290 -20.65 -14.15 -10.40
N ALA A 291 -20.29 -13.80 -9.17
CA ALA A 291 -19.10 -14.32 -8.51
C ALA A 291 -19.13 -15.86 -8.40
N LYS A 292 -20.27 -16.47 -8.06
CA LYS A 292 -20.43 -17.94 -8.02
C LYS A 292 -20.26 -18.56 -9.42
N ARG A 293 -20.84 -17.96 -10.45
CA ARG A 293 -20.68 -18.43 -11.84
C ARG A 293 -19.20 -18.34 -12.27
N LEU A 294 -18.53 -17.23 -11.97
CA LEU A 294 -17.10 -17.07 -12.21
C LEU A 294 -16.26 -18.10 -11.46
N SER A 295 -16.54 -18.34 -10.18
CA SER A 295 -15.85 -19.34 -9.38
C SER A 295 -15.96 -20.72 -10.04
N SER A 296 -17.15 -21.11 -10.47
CA SER A 296 -17.37 -22.37 -11.17
C SER A 296 -16.58 -22.46 -12.49
N LYS A 297 -16.59 -21.38 -13.29
CA LYS A 297 -15.83 -21.29 -14.56
C LYS A 297 -14.33 -21.46 -14.33
N TYR A 298 -13.75 -20.72 -13.37
CA TYR A 298 -12.31 -20.76 -13.12
C TYR A 298 -11.86 -22.05 -12.42
N ARG A 299 -12.72 -22.68 -11.62
CA ARG A 299 -12.45 -24.03 -11.07
C ARG A 299 -12.42 -25.07 -12.16
N ALA A 300 -13.34 -25.02 -13.13
CA ALA A 300 -13.31 -25.94 -14.29
C ALA A 300 -12.03 -25.74 -15.13
N LYS A 301 -11.59 -24.48 -15.35
CA LYS A 301 -10.29 -24.20 -16.00
C LYS A 301 -9.11 -24.75 -15.20
N LEU A 302 -9.14 -24.62 -13.87
CA LEU A 302 -8.10 -25.13 -12.98
C LEU A 302 -8.03 -26.66 -13.04
N ASP A 303 -9.18 -27.35 -13.01
CA ASP A 303 -9.26 -28.81 -13.12
C ASP A 303 -8.72 -29.30 -14.48
N ASP A 304 -9.02 -28.57 -15.57
CA ASP A 304 -8.45 -28.87 -16.89
C ASP A 304 -6.94 -28.68 -16.90
N CYS A 305 -6.47 -27.57 -16.38
CA CYS A 305 -5.04 -27.28 -16.26
C CYS A 305 -4.32 -28.36 -15.44
N ASP A 306 -4.90 -28.82 -14.33
CA ASP A 306 -4.35 -29.90 -13.51
C ASP A 306 -4.27 -31.23 -14.26
N ARG A 307 -5.24 -31.57 -15.10
CA ARG A 307 -5.17 -32.72 -15.98
C ARG A 307 -4.00 -32.61 -16.97
N ARG A 308 -3.89 -31.49 -17.67
CA ARG A 308 -2.79 -31.23 -18.63
C ARG A 308 -1.42 -31.26 -17.94
N ILE A 309 -1.32 -30.74 -16.72
CA ILE A 309 -0.09 -30.80 -15.90
C ILE A 309 0.26 -32.26 -15.56
N ASN A 310 -0.71 -33.07 -15.16
CA ASN A 310 -0.47 -34.48 -14.84
C ASN A 310 -0.03 -35.29 -16.08
N ASP A 311 -0.64 -35.02 -17.24
CA ASP A 311 -0.22 -35.60 -18.52
C ASP A 311 1.21 -35.22 -18.88
N GLU A 312 1.58 -33.95 -18.69
CA GLU A 312 2.94 -33.47 -18.93
C GLU A 312 3.94 -34.07 -17.94
N LEU A 313 3.61 -34.15 -16.64
CA LEU A 313 4.45 -34.77 -15.62
C LEU A 313 4.65 -36.25 -15.86
N SER A 314 3.68 -36.96 -16.47
CA SER A 314 3.79 -38.38 -16.81
C SER A 314 4.99 -38.66 -17.70
N LYS A 315 5.36 -37.73 -18.58
CA LYS A 315 6.55 -37.80 -19.44
C LYS A 315 7.87 -37.82 -18.67
N TYR A 316 7.87 -37.35 -17.43
CA TYR A 316 9.04 -37.27 -16.55
C TYR A 316 9.05 -38.33 -15.46
N LYS A 317 8.07 -39.23 -15.44
CA LYS A 317 7.86 -40.23 -14.37
C LYS A 317 9.12 -41.02 -14.05
N ASP A 318 9.78 -41.54 -15.06
CA ASP A 318 11.00 -42.36 -14.86
C ASP A 318 12.15 -41.53 -14.28
N LYS A 319 12.29 -40.27 -14.71
CA LYS A 319 13.29 -39.34 -14.17
C LYS A 319 13.02 -39.01 -12.69
N ILE A 320 11.74 -38.84 -12.33
CA ILE A 320 11.31 -38.53 -10.96
C ILE A 320 11.61 -39.77 -10.06
N ILE A 321 11.25 -40.96 -10.49
CA ILE A 321 11.50 -42.22 -9.74
C ILE A 321 13.00 -42.42 -9.57
N SER A 322 13.77 -42.33 -10.66
CA SER A 322 15.22 -42.50 -10.63
C SER A 322 15.89 -41.49 -9.69
N TRP A 323 15.45 -40.23 -9.73
CA TRP A 323 15.99 -39.22 -8.84
C TRP A 323 15.61 -39.44 -7.35
N ARG A 324 14.38 -39.89 -7.06
CA ARG A 324 13.97 -40.22 -5.68
C ARG A 324 14.86 -41.29 -5.04
N ASN A 325 15.38 -42.20 -5.84
CA ASN A 325 16.27 -43.29 -5.41
C ASN A 325 17.76 -42.87 -5.40
N SER A 326 18.08 -41.64 -5.81
CA SER A 326 19.45 -41.16 -5.91
C SER A 326 19.99 -40.61 -4.57
N ALA A 327 21.34 -40.59 -4.44
CA ALA A 327 22.00 -39.98 -3.30
C ALA A 327 21.70 -38.47 -3.16
N GLU A 328 21.31 -37.80 -4.26
CA GLU A 328 20.96 -36.41 -4.27
C GLU A 328 19.63 -36.13 -3.53
N ALA A 329 18.68 -37.04 -3.65
CA ALA A 329 17.40 -36.94 -2.93
C ALA A 329 17.57 -36.96 -1.40
N HIS A 330 18.60 -37.63 -0.90
CA HIS A 330 18.92 -37.73 0.52
C HIS A 330 19.68 -36.52 1.09
N LYS A 331 20.03 -35.53 0.24
CA LYS A 331 20.67 -34.28 0.68
C LYS A 331 19.63 -33.26 1.12
N LYS A 332 20.01 -32.39 2.06
CA LYS A 332 19.22 -31.21 2.46
C LYS A 332 19.45 -30.05 1.50
N THR A 333 18.45 -29.19 1.32
CA THR A 333 18.57 -27.97 0.52
C THR A 333 19.47 -26.97 1.23
N LYS A 334 19.29 -26.83 2.55
CA LYS A 334 20.13 -26.05 3.46
C LYS A 334 20.51 -26.88 4.67
N SER A 335 21.63 -26.61 5.31
CA SER A 335 22.06 -27.32 6.54
C SER A 335 21.05 -27.22 7.68
N SER A 336 20.29 -26.11 7.74
CA SER A 336 19.23 -25.88 8.72
C SER A 336 17.94 -26.64 8.46
N ASP A 337 17.75 -27.24 7.29
CA ASP A 337 16.50 -27.90 6.93
C ASP A 337 16.30 -29.18 7.74
N LYS A 338 15.06 -29.39 8.23
CA LYS A 338 14.68 -30.61 8.95
C LYS A 338 14.55 -31.82 8.04
N LYS A 339 14.17 -31.61 6.77
CA LYS A 339 13.87 -32.65 5.77
C LYS A 339 14.91 -32.66 4.64
N THR A 340 15.18 -33.83 4.09
CA THR A 340 15.95 -34.00 2.84
C THR A 340 15.14 -33.51 1.63
N LYS A 341 15.78 -33.34 0.47
CA LYS A 341 15.11 -32.94 -0.78
C LYS A 341 14.02 -33.95 -1.19
N GLY A 342 14.29 -35.28 -1.03
CA GLY A 342 13.33 -36.34 -1.32
C GLY A 342 12.11 -36.30 -0.41
N GLU A 343 12.32 -36.02 0.89
CA GLU A 343 11.21 -35.87 1.85
C GLU A 343 10.42 -34.56 1.65
N GLN A 344 11.00 -33.53 1.00
CA GLN A 344 10.32 -32.30 0.62
C GLN A 344 9.46 -32.50 -0.64
N LEU A 345 9.81 -33.44 -1.52
CA LEU A 345 9.06 -33.74 -2.75
C LEU A 345 7.92 -34.69 -2.48
N LYS A 346 6.71 -34.20 -2.35
CA LYS A 346 5.49 -35.00 -2.12
C LYS A 346 5.14 -35.90 -3.32
N ASP A 347 4.22 -36.80 -3.14
CA ASP A 347 3.57 -37.56 -4.19
C ASP A 347 2.04 -37.50 -3.99
N PRO A 348 1.32 -36.81 -4.88
CA PRO A 348 1.78 -36.12 -6.09
C PRO A 348 2.62 -34.85 -5.77
N ILE A 349 3.42 -34.41 -6.75
CA ILE A 349 4.26 -33.21 -6.61
C ILE A 349 3.37 -31.98 -6.52
N GLU A 350 3.56 -31.18 -5.49
CA GLU A 350 2.83 -29.93 -5.27
C GLU A 350 3.55 -28.78 -5.99
N LEU A 351 3.12 -28.46 -7.21
CA LEU A 351 3.78 -27.48 -8.09
C LEU A 351 3.60 -26.02 -7.67
N THR A 352 2.65 -25.73 -6.77
CA THR A 352 2.51 -24.43 -6.11
C THR A 352 3.60 -24.19 -5.09
N SER A 353 4.17 -25.25 -4.51
CA SER A 353 5.31 -25.17 -3.62
C SER A 353 6.58 -24.81 -4.40
N THR A 354 7.12 -23.61 -4.15
CA THR A 354 8.37 -23.13 -4.77
C THR A 354 9.54 -24.09 -4.55
N THR A 355 9.58 -24.76 -3.38
CA THR A 355 10.61 -25.76 -3.04
C THR A 355 10.48 -27.01 -3.89
N GLN A 356 9.27 -27.57 -4.00
CA GLN A 356 9.06 -28.79 -4.79
C GLN A 356 9.25 -28.54 -6.28
N LEU A 357 8.76 -27.40 -6.76
CA LEU A 357 8.96 -26.99 -8.14
C LEU A 357 10.46 -26.77 -8.45
N ALA A 358 11.22 -26.13 -7.56
CA ALA A 358 12.66 -25.97 -7.74
C ALA A 358 13.40 -27.33 -7.76
N ILE A 359 12.96 -28.32 -6.98
CA ILE A 359 13.50 -29.68 -7.03
C ILE A 359 13.19 -30.30 -8.40
N LEU A 360 11.95 -30.20 -8.87
CA LEU A 360 11.57 -30.73 -10.20
C LEU A 360 12.42 -30.11 -11.31
N LEU A 361 12.48 -28.79 -11.39
CA LEU A 361 13.15 -28.10 -12.50
C LEU A 361 14.68 -28.27 -12.48
N TYR A 362 15.31 -28.07 -11.34
CA TYR A 362 16.76 -27.95 -11.24
C TYR A 362 17.46 -29.23 -10.78
N ASP A 363 16.81 -30.07 -9.97
CA ASP A 363 17.44 -31.31 -9.49
C ASP A 363 17.04 -32.53 -10.34
N ILE A 364 15.80 -32.61 -10.81
CA ILE A 364 15.27 -33.74 -11.58
C ILE A 364 15.44 -33.51 -13.07
N LEU A 365 14.96 -32.38 -13.60
CA LEU A 365 15.05 -32.06 -15.03
C LEU A 365 16.40 -31.47 -15.43
N LYS A 366 17.24 -31.08 -14.47
CA LYS A 366 18.58 -30.52 -14.67
C LYS A 366 18.60 -29.30 -15.58
N LEU A 367 17.59 -28.43 -15.46
CA LEU A 367 17.54 -27.20 -16.24
C LEU A 367 18.62 -26.20 -15.80
N PRO A 368 19.06 -25.29 -16.68
CA PRO A 368 20.04 -24.28 -16.33
C PRO A 368 19.52 -23.37 -15.22
N LEU A 369 20.40 -23.01 -14.30
CA LEU A 369 20.09 -22.00 -13.29
C LEU A 369 20.02 -20.62 -13.94
N PRO A 370 19.17 -19.72 -13.42
CA PRO A 370 19.19 -18.32 -13.80
C PRO A 370 20.57 -17.67 -13.62
N ASP A 371 20.81 -16.54 -14.31
CA ASP A 371 22.09 -15.79 -14.23
C ASP A 371 22.45 -15.38 -12.79
N THR A 372 21.45 -15.25 -11.92
CA THR A 372 21.66 -15.00 -10.50
C THR A 372 22.25 -16.17 -9.72
N GLY A 373 22.36 -17.35 -10.34
CA GLY A 373 22.80 -18.60 -9.70
C GLY A 373 21.81 -19.14 -8.66
N LYS A 374 20.64 -18.52 -8.50
CA LYS A 374 19.60 -18.95 -7.55
C LYS A 374 18.55 -19.82 -8.21
N ARG A 375 18.02 -20.79 -7.47
CA ARG A 375 16.94 -21.71 -7.92
C ARG A 375 15.59 -20.97 -7.89
N SER A 376 15.42 -20.01 -8.78
CA SER A 376 14.19 -19.22 -8.87
C SER A 376 13.08 -20.00 -9.60
N THR A 377 11.85 -19.87 -9.14
CA THR A 377 10.62 -20.35 -9.79
C THR A 377 9.64 -19.21 -10.03
N GLY A 378 10.18 -18.01 -10.15
CA GLY A 378 9.43 -16.80 -10.49
C GLY A 378 8.92 -16.84 -11.92
N GLU A 379 7.93 -16.01 -12.22
CA GLU A 379 7.27 -15.96 -13.52
C GLU A 379 8.26 -15.72 -14.68
N GLU A 380 9.13 -14.71 -14.56
CA GLU A 380 10.11 -14.36 -15.57
C GLU A 380 11.06 -15.53 -15.88
N GLU A 381 11.49 -16.25 -14.84
CA GLU A 381 12.41 -17.39 -15.00
C GLU A 381 11.71 -18.60 -15.65
N LEU A 382 10.45 -18.86 -15.25
CA LEU A 382 9.68 -19.94 -15.87
C LEU A 382 9.42 -19.67 -17.35
N LYS A 383 9.13 -18.42 -17.75
CA LYS A 383 8.97 -18.03 -19.16
C LYS A 383 10.25 -18.25 -19.96
N LYS A 384 11.44 -17.91 -19.39
CA LYS A 384 12.73 -18.12 -20.05
C LYS A 384 13.07 -19.60 -20.30
N LEU A 385 12.56 -20.51 -19.48
CA LEU A 385 12.78 -21.94 -19.65
C LEU A 385 12.06 -22.51 -20.88
N ASN A 386 11.03 -21.85 -21.39
CA ASN A 386 10.28 -22.19 -22.61
C ASN A 386 9.89 -23.68 -22.68
N LEU A 387 9.30 -24.21 -21.60
CA LEU A 387 8.85 -25.58 -21.49
C LEU A 387 7.34 -25.65 -21.27
N PRO A 388 6.62 -26.60 -21.92
CA PRO A 388 5.17 -26.73 -21.76
C PRO A 388 4.73 -26.86 -20.29
N ILE A 389 5.50 -27.57 -19.47
CA ILE A 389 5.20 -27.66 -18.02
C ILE A 389 5.30 -26.31 -17.31
N CYS A 390 6.22 -25.43 -17.71
CA CYS A 390 6.35 -24.11 -17.12
C CYS A 390 5.16 -23.19 -17.49
N ASP A 391 4.70 -23.27 -18.73
CA ASP A 391 3.53 -22.50 -19.20
C ASP A 391 2.27 -22.93 -18.46
N LEU A 392 2.05 -24.24 -18.30
CA LEU A 392 0.94 -24.80 -17.53
C LEU A 392 0.98 -24.40 -16.05
N ILE A 393 2.18 -24.36 -15.46
CA ILE A 393 2.35 -23.91 -14.06
C ILE A 393 2.00 -22.42 -13.93
N LEU A 394 2.38 -21.58 -14.90
CA LEU A 394 2.03 -20.17 -14.91
C LEU A 394 0.53 -19.94 -15.09
N GLU A 395 -0.10 -20.71 -15.99
CA GLU A 395 -1.55 -20.70 -16.19
C GLU A 395 -2.29 -21.10 -14.90
N LYS A 396 -1.89 -22.19 -14.27
CA LYS A 396 -2.44 -22.64 -12.98
C LYS A 396 -2.33 -21.58 -11.89
N ARG A 397 -1.13 -21.01 -11.72
CA ARG A 397 -0.89 -19.92 -10.74
C ARG A 397 -1.76 -18.70 -11.00
N GLY A 398 -1.99 -18.38 -12.29
CA GLY A 398 -2.92 -17.33 -12.69
C GLY A 398 -4.33 -17.62 -12.18
N TYR A 399 -4.89 -18.78 -12.45
CA TYR A 399 -6.23 -19.17 -12.01
C TYR A 399 -6.36 -19.23 -10.49
N GLU A 400 -5.39 -19.82 -9.79
CA GLU A 400 -5.36 -19.87 -8.32
C GLU A 400 -5.34 -18.48 -7.71
N LYS A 401 -4.56 -17.56 -8.29
CA LYS A 401 -4.51 -16.16 -7.83
C LYS A 401 -5.85 -15.45 -8.06
N LEU A 402 -6.46 -15.63 -9.24
CA LEU A 402 -7.75 -14.99 -9.54
C LEU A 402 -8.85 -15.50 -8.61
N LEU A 403 -8.93 -16.81 -8.39
CA LEU A 403 -9.89 -17.40 -7.46
C LEU A 403 -9.63 -16.93 -6.01
N GLY A 404 -8.44 -17.17 -5.50
CA GLY A 404 -8.15 -16.96 -4.07
C GLY A 404 -8.01 -15.48 -3.66
N THR A 405 -7.68 -14.58 -4.59
CA THR A 405 -7.49 -13.17 -4.27
C THR A 405 -8.74 -12.33 -4.56
N TYR A 406 -9.50 -12.70 -5.60
CA TYR A 406 -10.60 -11.85 -6.08
C TYR A 406 -11.95 -12.58 -6.11
N ILE A 407 -12.09 -13.65 -6.91
CA ILE A 407 -13.39 -14.23 -7.24
C ILE A 407 -14.10 -14.79 -6.00
N ASP A 408 -13.39 -15.59 -5.21
CA ASP A 408 -13.96 -16.18 -3.99
C ASP A 408 -13.83 -15.21 -2.81
N LYS A 409 -12.77 -14.40 -2.77
CA LYS A 409 -12.48 -13.54 -1.62
C LYS A 409 -13.34 -12.29 -1.53
N ILE A 410 -13.63 -11.65 -2.66
CA ILE A 410 -14.44 -10.41 -2.67
C ILE A 410 -15.84 -10.63 -2.07
N PRO A 411 -16.61 -11.67 -2.46
CA PRO A 411 -17.92 -11.94 -1.86
C PRO A 411 -17.90 -12.23 -0.36
N GLU A 412 -16.80 -12.84 0.15
CA GLU A 412 -16.61 -13.11 1.59
C GLU A 412 -16.39 -11.83 2.42
N CYS A 413 -15.90 -10.76 1.77
CA CYS A 413 -15.65 -9.47 2.41
C CYS A 413 -16.89 -8.55 2.43
N VAL A 414 -18.01 -8.97 1.82
CA VAL A 414 -19.26 -8.21 1.83
C VAL A 414 -19.81 -8.20 3.25
N SER A 415 -20.14 -7.02 3.77
CA SER A 415 -20.70 -6.84 5.10
C SER A 415 -22.10 -7.45 5.21
N ASP A 416 -22.37 -8.12 6.32
CA ASP A 416 -23.71 -8.61 6.66
C ASP A 416 -24.64 -7.49 7.17
N VAL A 417 -24.09 -6.30 7.47
CA VAL A 417 -24.87 -5.16 8.00
C VAL A 417 -25.75 -4.55 6.92
N ASP A 418 -25.17 -4.32 5.72
CA ASP A 418 -25.85 -3.62 4.63
C ASP A 418 -25.75 -4.33 3.27
N GLY A 419 -24.99 -5.44 3.21
CA GLY A 419 -24.80 -6.20 1.96
C GLY A 419 -23.82 -5.56 0.98
N ARG A 420 -23.02 -4.58 1.41
CA ARG A 420 -22.05 -3.88 0.57
C ARG A 420 -20.60 -4.26 0.95
N LEU A 421 -19.69 -4.05 0.04
CA LEU A 421 -18.26 -4.26 0.22
C LEU A 421 -17.58 -2.95 0.63
N HIS A 422 -16.94 -2.92 1.80
CA HIS A 422 -16.28 -1.75 2.36
C HIS A 422 -14.76 -1.89 2.25
N CYS A 423 -14.22 -1.53 1.07
CA CYS A 423 -12.77 -1.51 0.86
C CYS A 423 -12.13 -0.42 1.71
N GLN A 424 -10.99 -0.71 2.31
CA GLN A 424 -10.23 0.28 3.07
C GLN A 424 -9.14 0.89 2.20
N PHE A 425 -9.14 2.22 2.05
CA PHE A 425 -8.15 2.98 1.30
C PHE A 425 -7.12 3.62 2.24
N LYS A 426 -5.84 3.36 1.99
CA LYS A 426 -4.75 3.88 2.81
C LYS A 426 -3.98 4.97 2.05
N GLN A 427 -3.96 6.20 2.59
CA GLN A 427 -3.24 7.34 2.01
C GLN A 427 -1.71 7.19 2.16
N THR A 428 -1.26 6.52 3.21
CA THR A 428 0.15 6.30 3.54
C THR A 428 0.70 4.99 2.96
N GLY A 429 -0.03 4.34 2.04
CA GLY A 429 0.30 3.01 1.54
C GLY A 429 1.32 2.98 0.39
N ALA A 430 1.46 4.08 -0.37
CA ALA A 430 2.40 4.18 -1.48
C ALA A 430 3.23 5.45 -1.38
N LYS A 431 4.56 5.32 -1.51
CA LYS A 431 5.51 6.44 -1.41
C LYS A 431 5.30 7.54 -2.46
N THR A 432 4.58 7.25 -3.53
CA THR A 432 4.18 8.21 -4.57
C THR A 432 2.95 9.04 -4.20
N GLY A 433 2.28 8.74 -3.07
CA GLY A 433 1.03 9.38 -2.68
C GLY A 433 -0.23 8.77 -3.30
N ARG A 434 -0.11 7.72 -4.14
CA ARG A 434 -1.26 6.93 -4.59
C ARG A 434 -1.89 6.21 -3.40
N PHE A 435 -3.18 5.93 -3.49
CA PHE A 435 -3.83 5.05 -2.54
C PHE A 435 -3.32 3.60 -2.66
N SER A 436 -3.28 2.90 -1.57
CA SER A 436 -3.36 1.44 -1.57
C SER A 436 -4.68 1.03 -0.93
N SER A 437 -5.20 -0.15 -1.29
CA SER A 437 -6.42 -0.67 -0.68
C SER A 437 -6.22 -2.04 -0.07
N LYS A 438 -7.05 -2.37 0.90
CA LYS A 438 -7.05 -3.67 1.58
C LYS A 438 -8.48 -4.05 1.95
N ASN A 439 -8.71 -5.32 2.22
CA ASN A 439 -9.97 -5.90 2.67
C ASN A 439 -11.18 -5.65 1.74
N PRO A 440 -11.09 -5.95 0.42
CA PRO A 440 -9.98 -6.48 -0.37
C PRO A 440 -9.13 -5.39 -1.04
N ASN A 441 -8.04 -5.80 -1.72
CA ASN A 441 -7.25 -4.88 -2.54
C ASN A 441 -7.88 -4.71 -3.93
N THR A 442 -8.66 -3.65 -4.10
CA THR A 442 -9.34 -3.31 -5.37
C THR A 442 -8.45 -2.56 -6.36
N GLN A 443 -7.33 -1.97 -5.90
CA GLN A 443 -6.39 -1.25 -6.75
C GLN A 443 -5.58 -2.15 -7.69
N ASN A 444 -5.52 -3.45 -7.39
CA ASN A 444 -4.73 -4.43 -8.14
C ASN A 444 -5.57 -5.45 -8.90
N ILE A 445 -6.87 -5.20 -9.11
CA ILE A 445 -7.71 -6.06 -9.95
C ILE A 445 -7.19 -5.97 -11.39
N PRO A 446 -6.79 -7.10 -12.01
CA PRO A 446 -6.20 -7.09 -13.34
C PRO A 446 -7.14 -6.45 -14.37
N SER A 447 -6.62 -5.51 -15.16
CA SER A 447 -7.42 -4.81 -16.18
C SER A 447 -7.85 -5.69 -17.34
N HIS A 448 -7.10 -6.80 -17.60
CA HIS A 448 -7.41 -7.76 -18.64
C HIS A 448 -8.42 -8.84 -18.22
N GLU A 449 -8.77 -8.89 -16.91
CA GLU A 449 -9.77 -9.83 -16.39
C GLU A 449 -11.08 -9.07 -16.13
N ILE A 450 -11.69 -8.60 -17.21
CA ILE A 450 -12.88 -7.73 -17.19
C ILE A 450 -14.03 -8.37 -16.42
N SER A 451 -14.21 -9.67 -16.53
CA SER A 451 -15.28 -10.41 -15.85
C SER A 451 -15.25 -10.30 -14.33
N ILE A 452 -14.06 -10.11 -13.73
CA ILE A 452 -13.92 -9.86 -12.28
C ILE A 452 -14.43 -8.47 -11.91
N ARG A 453 -14.15 -7.46 -12.74
CA ARG A 453 -14.63 -6.10 -12.52
C ARG A 453 -16.15 -6.03 -12.61
N MET A 454 -16.76 -6.81 -13.50
CA MET A 454 -18.22 -6.92 -13.63
C MET A 454 -18.94 -7.48 -12.38
N MET A 455 -18.22 -8.01 -11.38
CA MET A 455 -18.80 -8.34 -10.08
C MET A 455 -19.22 -7.09 -9.28
N PHE A 456 -18.62 -5.93 -9.57
CA PHE A 456 -18.95 -4.66 -8.95
C PHE A 456 -20.16 -4.06 -9.66
N ALA A 457 -21.26 -3.99 -8.96
CA ALA A 457 -22.57 -3.62 -9.48
C ALA A 457 -23.20 -2.47 -8.67
N THR A 458 -24.43 -2.13 -8.99
CA THR A 458 -25.22 -1.14 -8.26
C THR A 458 -26.54 -1.75 -7.80
N GLU A 459 -27.22 -1.06 -6.89
CA GLU A 459 -28.57 -1.41 -6.50
C GLU A 459 -29.58 -1.12 -7.63
N LYS A 460 -30.76 -1.75 -7.52
CA LYS A 460 -31.85 -1.51 -8.47
C LYS A 460 -32.29 -0.03 -8.45
N GLY A 461 -32.34 0.59 -9.60
CA GLY A 461 -32.66 2.01 -9.77
C GLY A 461 -31.42 2.92 -9.78
N TYR A 462 -30.23 2.37 -9.60
CA TYR A 462 -28.95 3.06 -9.71
C TYR A 462 -28.15 2.58 -10.91
N THR A 463 -27.26 3.43 -11.40
CA THR A 463 -26.26 3.09 -12.41
C THR A 463 -24.88 3.48 -11.89
N MET A 464 -23.85 2.76 -12.30
CA MET A 464 -22.46 3.11 -12.03
C MET A 464 -22.03 4.17 -13.03
N ILE A 465 -21.22 5.11 -12.59
CA ILE A 465 -20.59 6.12 -13.43
C ILE A 465 -19.09 6.06 -13.19
N GLY A 466 -18.33 5.93 -14.26
CA GLY A 466 -16.87 6.00 -14.26
C GLY A 466 -16.39 7.17 -15.09
N SER A 467 -15.32 7.82 -14.63
CA SER A 467 -14.61 8.82 -15.42
C SER A 467 -13.12 8.71 -15.17
N ASP A 468 -12.33 8.68 -16.24
CA ASP A 468 -10.87 8.63 -16.17
C ASP A 468 -10.21 9.86 -16.80
N PHE A 469 -9.01 10.16 -16.35
CA PHE A 469 -8.18 11.19 -16.96
C PHE A 469 -7.50 10.65 -18.23
N SER A 470 -7.91 11.13 -19.39
CA SER A 470 -7.25 10.76 -20.65
C SER A 470 -5.79 11.21 -20.66
N GLN A 471 -4.84 10.25 -20.63
CA GLN A 471 -3.40 10.52 -20.67
C GLN A 471 -2.92 11.47 -19.55
N GLN A 472 -3.34 11.26 -18.31
CA GLN A 472 -3.02 12.12 -17.17
C GLN A 472 -1.52 12.41 -17.04
N GLU A 473 -0.70 11.36 -16.91
CA GLU A 473 0.74 11.47 -16.72
C GLU A 473 1.46 12.14 -17.89
N PRO A 474 1.19 11.82 -19.19
CA PRO A 474 1.76 12.54 -20.32
C PRO A 474 1.39 14.02 -20.41
N ARG A 475 0.17 14.41 -20.01
CA ARG A 475 -0.24 15.83 -19.97
C ARG A 475 0.49 16.61 -18.89
N ILE A 476 0.62 16.00 -17.69
CA ILE A 476 1.43 16.56 -16.60
C ILE A 476 2.89 16.72 -17.05
N LEU A 477 3.45 15.70 -17.69
CA LEU A 477 4.81 15.73 -18.21
C LEU A 477 5.02 16.85 -19.22
N ALA A 478 4.13 16.99 -20.20
CA ALA A 478 4.19 18.07 -21.18
C ALA A 478 4.23 19.45 -20.52
N SER A 479 3.37 19.63 -19.51
CA SER A 479 3.30 20.88 -18.73
C SER A 479 4.56 21.11 -17.90
N MET A 480 5.07 20.11 -17.20
CA MET A 480 6.26 20.29 -16.34
C MET A 480 7.55 20.44 -17.15
N ALA A 481 7.70 19.71 -18.23
CA ALA A 481 8.86 19.79 -19.12
C ALA A 481 8.85 21.06 -20.01
N GLN A 482 7.71 21.71 -20.15
CA GLN A 482 7.52 22.87 -21.05
C GLN A 482 7.99 22.56 -22.49
N ASP A 483 7.70 21.32 -22.95
CA ASP A 483 8.04 20.89 -24.29
C ASP A 483 6.95 21.31 -25.28
N GLU A 484 7.30 22.24 -26.18
CA GLU A 484 6.35 22.86 -27.13
C GLU A 484 5.72 21.83 -28.06
N ASN A 485 6.45 20.79 -28.48
CA ASN A 485 5.90 19.78 -29.38
C ASN A 485 4.82 18.97 -28.67
N MET A 486 5.00 18.64 -27.39
CA MET A 486 4.00 17.95 -26.60
C MET A 486 2.81 18.84 -26.27
N ILE A 487 3.06 20.09 -25.87
CA ILE A 487 2.02 21.06 -25.53
C ILE A 487 1.14 21.34 -26.75
N ASN A 488 1.74 21.64 -27.90
CA ASN A 488 1.00 21.95 -29.13
C ASN A 488 0.19 20.74 -29.63
N ALA A 489 0.69 19.51 -29.45
CA ALA A 489 -0.07 18.31 -29.76
C ALA A 489 -1.42 18.28 -29.03
N TYR A 490 -1.42 18.61 -27.73
CA TYR A 490 -2.64 18.65 -26.92
C TYR A 490 -3.53 19.86 -27.23
N LEU A 491 -2.95 21.03 -27.50
CA LEU A 491 -3.71 22.24 -27.85
C LEU A 491 -4.40 22.10 -29.21
N ASP A 492 -3.74 21.44 -30.16
CA ASP A 492 -4.28 21.13 -31.51
C ASP A 492 -5.27 19.94 -31.48
N GLY A 493 -5.50 19.29 -30.35
CA GLY A 493 -6.36 18.10 -30.25
C GLY A 493 -5.80 16.88 -30.96
N LYS A 494 -4.49 16.82 -31.23
CA LYS A 494 -3.82 15.71 -31.91
C LYS A 494 -3.50 14.57 -30.93
N ASP A 495 -3.42 13.35 -31.45
CA ASP A 495 -2.88 12.20 -30.70
C ASP A 495 -1.40 12.40 -30.43
N LEU A 496 -1.03 12.57 -29.16
CA LEU A 496 0.37 12.76 -28.75
C LEU A 496 1.29 11.67 -29.27
N TYR A 497 0.86 10.40 -29.19
CA TYR A 497 1.71 9.28 -29.63
C TYR A 497 1.94 9.29 -31.15
N ALA A 498 0.96 9.69 -31.94
CA ALA A 498 1.14 9.88 -33.38
C ALA A 498 2.08 11.06 -33.68
N VAL A 499 1.99 12.16 -32.91
CA VAL A 499 2.94 13.28 -33.00
C VAL A 499 4.35 12.84 -32.63
N ILE A 500 4.51 12.09 -31.55
CA ILE A 500 5.83 11.54 -31.16
C ILE A 500 6.36 10.64 -32.28
N ALA A 501 5.54 9.74 -32.83
CA ALA A 501 5.96 8.85 -33.90
C ALA A 501 6.40 9.61 -35.15
N SER A 502 5.68 10.68 -35.54
CA SER A 502 6.08 11.50 -36.69
C SER A 502 7.46 12.14 -36.54
N LYS A 503 7.81 12.55 -35.30
CA LYS A 503 9.15 13.10 -35.00
C LYS A 503 10.23 12.02 -34.97
N VAL A 504 9.95 10.87 -34.35
CA VAL A 504 10.91 9.77 -34.21
C VAL A 504 11.20 9.10 -35.55
N TYR A 505 10.18 8.84 -36.35
CA TYR A 505 10.31 8.15 -37.64
C TYR A 505 10.47 9.13 -38.82
N ASN A 506 10.44 10.45 -38.55
CA ASN A 506 10.60 11.53 -39.55
C ASN A 506 9.63 11.38 -40.74
N ASN A 507 8.34 11.20 -40.47
CA ASN A 507 7.26 11.04 -41.45
C ASN A 507 6.05 11.91 -41.11
N ALA A 508 5.00 11.90 -41.95
CA ALA A 508 3.82 12.71 -41.71
C ALA A 508 3.02 12.22 -40.50
N TYR A 509 2.31 13.12 -39.81
CA TYR A 509 1.45 12.78 -38.66
C TYR A 509 0.40 11.74 -39.03
N GLU A 510 -0.21 11.88 -40.23
CA GLU A 510 -1.25 10.99 -40.74
C GLU A 510 -0.79 9.54 -40.88
N ASP A 511 0.49 9.34 -41.24
CA ASP A 511 1.09 7.99 -41.37
C ASP A 511 1.20 7.25 -40.02
N ASN A 512 1.08 7.97 -38.91
CA ASN A 512 1.27 7.43 -37.57
C ASN A 512 -0.05 7.35 -36.76
N ARG A 513 -1.18 7.68 -37.36
CA ARG A 513 -2.50 7.50 -36.75
C ARG A 513 -2.89 6.03 -36.80
N GLU A 514 -3.63 5.58 -35.79
CA GLU A 514 -4.18 4.23 -35.72
C GLU A 514 -5.25 3.99 -36.79
N PHE A 515 -6.00 5.06 -37.13
CA PHE A 515 -6.99 5.06 -38.22
C PHE A 515 -6.66 6.16 -39.22
N ASP A 516 -6.84 5.88 -40.50
CA ASP A 516 -6.69 6.86 -41.58
C ASP A 516 -7.84 7.91 -41.58
N VAL A 517 -7.81 8.85 -42.50
CA VAL A 517 -8.85 9.88 -42.61
C VAL A 517 -10.23 9.35 -43.00
N ASN A 518 -10.30 8.12 -43.52
CA ASN A 518 -11.52 7.43 -43.90
C ASN A 518 -12.03 6.49 -42.81
N GLY A 519 -11.36 6.42 -41.68
CA GLY A 519 -11.71 5.54 -40.56
C GLY A 519 -11.20 4.08 -40.70
N ASN A 520 -10.37 3.77 -41.71
CA ASN A 520 -9.77 2.45 -41.86
C ASN A 520 -8.57 2.29 -40.96
N MET A 521 -8.38 1.07 -40.45
CA MET A 521 -7.21 0.76 -39.60
C MET A 521 -5.91 0.92 -40.38
N ASN A 522 -4.93 1.60 -39.79
CA ASN A 522 -3.57 1.75 -40.29
C ASN A 522 -2.61 0.90 -39.42
N PRO A 523 -2.28 -0.34 -39.82
CA PRO A 523 -1.49 -1.25 -39.01
C PRO A 523 -0.08 -0.71 -38.70
N GLU A 524 0.57 -0.06 -39.65
CA GLU A 524 1.89 0.55 -39.45
C GLU A 524 1.84 1.74 -38.48
N GLY A 525 0.85 2.61 -38.65
CA GLY A 525 0.62 3.72 -37.77
C GLY A 525 0.38 3.25 -36.35
N LYS A 526 -0.47 2.22 -36.17
CA LYS A 526 -0.71 1.57 -34.88
C LYS A 526 0.57 0.99 -34.26
N HIS A 527 1.39 0.32 -35.04
CA HIS A 527 2.65 -0.25 -34.58
C HIS A 527 3.62 0.84 -34.11
N ARG A 528 3.85 1.89 -34.92
CA ARG A 528 4.72 3.02 -34.57
C ARG A 528 4.22 3.76 -33.33
N ARG A 529 2.90 4.04 -33.25
CA ARG A 529 2.25 4.62 -32.09
C ARG A 529 2.48 3.79 -30.83
N THR A 530 2.32 2.46 -30.92
CA THR A 530 2.55 1.53 -29.80
C THR A 530 4.01 1.53 -29.36
N SER A 531 4.95 1.56 -30.31
CA SER A 531 6.39 1.60 -30.01
C SER A 531 6.76 2.87 -29.25
N VAL A 532 6.33 4.04 -29.72
CA VAL A 532 6.66 5.30 -29.04
C VAL A 532 5.94 5.46 -27.71
N LYS A 533 4.72 4.89 -27.57
CA LYS A 533 4.03 4.79 -26.28
C LYS A 533 4.84 3.98 -25.27
N ALA A 534 5.39 2.84 -25.70
CA ALA A 534 6.23 2.01 -24.84
C ALA A 534 7.53 2.75 -24.43
N VAL A 535 8.13 3.52 -25.35
CA VAL A 535 9.31 4.36 -25.05
C VAL A 535 8.95 5.45 -24.04
N LEU A 536 7.91 6.25 -24.30
CA LEU A 536 7.53 7.33 -23.39
C LEU A 536 7.21 6.81 -21.99
N LEU A 537 6.38 5.77 -21.90
CA LEU A 537 6.06 5.15 -20.61
C LEU A 537 7.29 4.49 -19.98
N GLY A 538 8.15 3.87 -20.80
CA GLY A 538 9.42 3.32 -20.33
C GLY A 538 10.31 4.38 -19.69
N ILE A 539 10.44 5.54 -20.32
CA ILE A 539 11.19 6.69 -19.77
C ILE A 539 10.54 7.18 -18.47
N LEU A 540 9.22 7.36 -18.45
CA LEU A 540 8.47 7.80 -17.27
C LEU A 540 8.63 6.83 -16.08
N TYR A 541 8.65 5.52 -16.35
CA TYR A 541 8.81 4.48 -15.33
C TYR A 541 10.27 4.07 -15.09
N GLY A 542 11.21 4.80 -15.70
CA GLY A 542 12.64 4.56 -15.51
C GLY A 542 13.14 3.24 -16.07
N ARG A 543 12.51 2.70 -17.12
CA ARG A 543 12.96 1.49 -17.82
C ARG A 543 14.17 1.83 -18.69
N GLY A 544 15.16 0.94 -18.71
CA GLY A 544 16.30 1.06 -19.63
C GLY A 544 16.03 0.45 -21.00
N SER A 545 16.98 0.64 -21.93
CA SER A 545 16.92 0.09 -23.30
C SER A 545 16.68 -1.42 -23.33
N ASP A 546 17.24 -2.18 -22.39
CA ASP A 546 17.03 -3.65 -22.30
C ASP A 546 15.55 -4.01 -22.12
N SER A 547 14.87 -3.34 -21.18
CA SER A 547 13.45 -3.60 -20.89
C SER A 547 12.51 -3.13 -22.02
N ILE A 548 12.88 -2.05 -22.71
CA ILE A 548 12.13 -1.56 -23.89
C ILE A 548 12.34 -2.51 -25.07
N ALA A 549 13.56 -2.99 -25.28
CA ALA A 549 13.89 -3.98 -26.31
C ALA A 549 13.06 -5.26 -26.14
N GLU A 550 12.99 -5.78 -24.92
CA GLU A 550 12.18 -6.97 -24.59
C GLU A 550 10.69 -6.74 -24.87
N GLN A 551 10.15 -5.59 -24.42
CA GLN A 551 8.73 -5.26 -24.62
C GLN A 551 8.34 -5.10 -26.09
N LEU A 552 9.23 -4.56 -26.90
CA LEU A 552 8.99 -4.31 -28.34
C LEU A 552 9.52 -5.42 -29.26
N ASN A 553 10.08 -6.49 -28.67
CA ASN A 553 10.69 -7.60 -29.40
C ASN A 553 11.74 -7.13 -30.46
N MET A 554 12.63 -6.23 -30.04
CA MET A 554 13.72 -5.68 -30.83
C MET A 554 15.07 -5.83 -30.13
N THR A 555 16.16 -5.54 -30.83
CA THR A 555 17.50 -5.57 -30.22
C THR A 555 17.72 -4.39 -29.29
N LYS A 556 18.68 -4.51 -28.36
CA LYS A 556 19.06 -3.43 -27.44
C LYS A 556 19.56 -2.20 -28.19
N GLU A 557 20.28 -2.39 -29.29
CA GLU A 557 20.81 -1.36 -30.14
C GLU A 557 19.69 -0.57 -30.82
N GLU A 558 18.67 -1.27 -31.34
CA GLU A 558 17.49 -0.65 -31.95
C GLU A 558 16.68 0.15 -30.92
N ALA A 559 16.46 -0.42 -29.74
CA ALA A 559 15.79 0.28 -28.63
C ALA A 559 16.58 1.52 -28.19
N GLY A 560 17.91 1.42 -28.10
CA GLY A 560 18.77 2.55 -27.78
C GLY A 560 18.66 3.67 -28.81
N LYS A 561 18.70 3.32 -30.10
CA LYS A 561 18.49 4.29 -31.17
C LYS A 561 17.11 4.95 -31.13
N LEU A 562 16.05 4.17 -30.88
CA LEU A 562 14.70 4.67 -30.76
C LEU A 562 14.56 5.69 -29.60
N ILE A 563 15.22 5.43 -28.47
CA ILE A 563 15.27 6.37 -27.33
C ILE A 563 16.04 7.64 -27.69
N ASP A 564 17.18 7.51 -28.41
CA ASP A 564 17.97 8.67 -28.83
C ASP A 564 17.21 9.54 -29.83
N ASP A 565 16.51 8.93 -30.79
CA ASP A 565 15.70 9.64 -31.77
C ASP A 565 14.47 10.30 -31.11
N PHE A 566 13.89 9.64 -30.12
CA PHE A 566 12.87 10.25 -29.28
C PHE A 566 13.38 11.54 -28.60
N PHE A 567 14.53 11.51 -27.94
CA PHE A 567 15.07 12.69 -27.27
C PHE A 567 15.57 13.79 -28.21
N LYS A 568 15.93 13.46 -29.46
CA LYS A 568 16.16 14.48 -30.50
C LYS A 568 14.89 15.23 -30.87
N GLY A 569 13.75 14.53 -30.90
CA GLY A 569 12.43 15.13 -31.14
C GLY A 569 11.90 15.96 -29.98
N PHE A 570 12.35 15.67 -28.75
CA PHE A 570 11.88 16.29 -27.50
C PHE A 570 13.03 16.72 -26.59
N PRO A 571 13.84 17.74 -27.01
CA PRO A 571 15.03 18.14 -26.25
C PRO A 571 14.70 18.75 -24.89
N LYS A 572 13.58 19.48 -24.77
CA LYS A 572 13.16 20.10 -23.52
C LYS A 572 12.81 19.05 -22.48
N LEU A 573 12.20 17.93 -22.89
CA LEU A 573 11.94 16.81 -22.02
C LEU A 573 13.25 16.21 -21.45
N LYS A 574 14.28 16.05 -22.29
CA LYS A 574 15.59 15.56 -21.83
C LYS A 574 16.25 16.52 -20.84
N GLU A 575 16.21 17.83 -21.14
CA GLU A 575 16.71 18.87 -20.23
C GLU A 575 16.01 18.79 -18.87
N TRP A 576 14.68 18.67 -18.87
CA TRP A 576 13.88 18.57 -17.65
C TRP A 576 14.23 17.30 -16.83
N ILE A 577 14.36 16.14 -17.48
CA ILE A 577 14.75 14.88 -16.81
C ILE A 577 16.11 15.06 -16.12
N ASN A 578 17.09 15.59 -16.83
CA ASN A 578 18.43 15.84 -16.29
C ASN A 578 18.39 16.83 -15.10
N ALA A 579 17.56 17.88 -15.21
CA ALA A 579 17.37 18.86 -14.13
C ALA A 579 16.76 18.20 -12.87
N GLN A 580 15.78 17.30 -13.01
CA GLN A 580 15.21 16.58 -11.87
C GLN A 580 16.26 15.68 -11.19
N GLN A 581 17.08 14.97 -11.95
CA GLN A 581 18.14 14.13 -11.41
C GLN A 581 19.21 14.96 -10.69
N GLU A 582 19.60 16.08 -11.26
CA GLU A 582 20.58 16.97 -10.64
C GLU A 582 20.05 17.60 -9.37
N PHE A 583 18.79 18.04 -9.38
CA PHE A 583 18.11 18.54 -8.18
C PHE A 583 18.09 17.47 -7.07
N ALA A 584 17.76 16.23 -7.42
CA ALA A 584 17.74 15.12 -6.46
C ALA A 584 19.13 14.79 -5.90
N LYS A 585 20.20 14.86 -6.72
CA LYS A 585 21.59 14.69 -6.26
C LYS A 585 21.99 15.75 -5.24
N GLN A 586 21.56 16.98 -5.44
CA GLN A 586 21.87 18.09 -4.54
C GLN A 586 21.05 18.03 -3.25
N ASN A 587 19.76 17.70 -3.34
CA ASN A 587 18.81 17.85 -2.23
C ASN A 587 18.41 16.52 -1.55
N GLY A 588 18.67 15.36 -2.17
CA GLY A 588 18.28 14.05 -1.68
C GLY A 588 16.79 13.70 -1.87
N TYR A 589 16.04 14.56 -2.56
CA TYR A 589 14.61 14.35 -2.87
C TYR A 589 14.21 15.02 -4.18
N VAL A 590 13.04 14.67 -4.69
CA VAL A 590 12.31 15.41 -5.74
C VAL A 590 10.95 15.87 -5.21
N GLU A 591 10.37 16.87 -5.85
CA GLU A 591 9.03 17.40 -5.52
C GLU A 591 8.06 17.21 -6.70
N ASP A 592 6.82 16.82 -6.40
CA ASP A 592 5.73 16.85 -7.37
C ASP A 592 5.25 18.30 -7.64
N LEU A 593 4.29 18.45 -8.55
CA LEU A 593 3.74 19.76 -8.95
C LEU A 593 3.18 20.57 -7.75
N TRP A 594 2.70 19.91 -6.70
CA TRP A 594 2.08 20.53 -5.52
C TRP A 594 2.94 20.46 -4.25
N GLY A 595 4.20 19.97 -4.35
CA GLY A 595 5.16 20.00 -3.26
C GLY A 595 5.25 18.73 -2.44
N ARG A 596 4.64 17.61 -2.91
CA ARG A 596 4.90 16.28 -2.32
C ARG A 596 6.34 15.91 -2.57
N ARG A 597 7.04 15.51 -1.52
CA ARG A 597 8.42 15.07 -1.60
C ARG A 597 8.52 13.56 -1.75
N ARG A 598 9.43 13.15 -2.60
CA ARG A 598 9.93 11.77 -2.66
C ARG A 598 11.42 11.79 -2.35
N ARG A 599 11.78 11.30 -1.17
CA ARG A 599 13.18 11.28 -0.72
C ARG A 599 13.91 10.10 -1.31
N LEU A 600 15.06 10.36 -1.91
CA LEU A 600 15.88 9.40 -2.65
C LEU A 600 17.32 9.42 -2.13
N PRO A 601 17.59 9.02 -0.88
CA PRO A 601 18.91 9.11 -0.28
C PRO A 601 19.97 8.34 -1.06
N ASP A 602 19.61 7.27 -1.75
CA ASP A 602 20.51 6.46 -2.54
C ASP A 602 21.16 7.21 -3.71
N ILE A 603 20.55 8.31 -4.19
CA ILE A 603 21.11 9.12 -5.30
C ILE A 603 22.35 9.88 -4.87
N GLN A 604 22.51 10.13 -3.57
CA GLN A 604 23.65 10.84 -2.97
C GLN A 604 24.78 9.90 -2.52
N LEU A 605 24.61 8.59 -2.70
CA LEU A 605 25.65 7.63 -2.36
C LEU A 605 26.88 7.81 -3.26
N LYS A 606 28.05 7.56 -2.72
CA LYS A 606 29.26 7.43 -3.54
C LYS A 606 29.13 6.16 -4.40
N PRO A 607 29.54 6.18 -5.69
CA PRO A 607 29.49 5.00 -6.56
C PRO A 607 30.16 3.77 -5.97
N TYR A 608 31.27 4.00 -5.26
CA TYR A 608 31.96 2.99 -4.48
C TYR A 608 32.27 3.51 -3.08
N GLU A 609 31.95 2.71 -2.07
CA GLU A 609 32.31 2.95 -0.67
C GLU A 609 33.31 1.89 -0.22
N VAL A 610 34.41 2.32 0.38
CA VAL A 610 35.42 1.43 0.94
C VAL A 610 35.30 1.39 2.46
N TYR A 611 35.33 0.20 3.05
CA TYR A 611 35.24 0.03 4.49
C TYR A 611 36.18 -1.07 5.01
N SER A 612 36.68 -0.91 6.25
CA SER A 612 37.51 -1.91 6.89
C SER A 612 36.69 -3.11 7.36
N LYS A 613 37.12 -4.33 7.04
CA LYS A 613 36.46 -5.57 7.52
C LYS A 613 36.46 -5.69 9.03
N GLN A 614 37.51 -5.20 9.70
CA GLN A 614 37.61 -5.26 11.17
C GLN A 614 36.61 -4.33 11.88
N LYS A 615 36.25 -3.19 11.29
CA LYS A 615 35.27 -2.26 11.87
C LYS A 615 33.83 -2.79 11.80
N ARG A 616 33.50 -3.67 10.85
CA ARG A 616 32.15 -4.26 10.72
C ARG A 616 31.79 -5.20 11.88
N VAL A 617 32.78 -5.79 12.54
CA VAL A 617 32.63 -6.68 13.70
C VAL A 617 32.48 -5.91 15.02
N MET A 618 32.92 -4.65 15.08
CA MET A 618 32.94 -3.83 16.28
C MET A 618 31.83 -2.76 16.35
N PHE A 619 31.01 -2.64 15.31
CA PHE A 619 29.92 -1.67 15.32
C PHE A 619 28.70 -2.24 16.06
N ASN A 620 28.59 -1.91 17.34
CA ASN A 620 27.39 -2.15 18.13
C ASN A 620 26.48 -0.92 17.97
N PRO A 621 25.31 -1.05 17.33
CA PRO A 621 24.40 0.08 17.12
C PRO A 621 23.89 0.72 18.41
N LEU A 622 24.08 0.05 19.55
CA LEU A 622 23.60 0.48 20.87
C LEU A 622 24.46 1.54 21.58
N LEU A 623 25.64 1.88 21.06
CA LEU A 623 26.56 2.79 21.75
C LEU A 623 26.78 4.16 21.10
N GLY A 624 26.03 4.56 20.08
CA GLY A 624 25.84 5.97 19.67
C GLY A 624 27.05 6.92 19.64
N THR A 625 28.32 6.41 19.61
CA THR A 625 29.48 7.27 19.52
C THR A 625 30.08 7.20 18.12
N LYS A 626 29.81 8.21 17.30
CA LYS A 626 30.56 8.54 16.08
C LYS A 626 31.94 9.05 16.47
N GLY A 627 32.88 8.13 16.61
CA GLY A 627 34.28 8.46 16.60
C GLY A 627 34.81 8.23 15.17
N GLU A 628 34.73 9.22 14.29
CA GLU A 628 35.38 9.18 12.98
C GLU A 628 36.89 9.25 13.15
N LEU A 629 37.55 8.10 13.22
CA LEU A 629 38.94 8.02 12.81
C LEU A 629 38.93 8.12 11.26
N LYS A 630 39.27 9.29 10.71
CA LYS A 630 39.50 9.49 9.28
C LYS A 630 40.65 8.55 8.86
N ASP A 631 40.27 7.47 8.18
CA ASP A 631 41.23 6.54 7.60
C ASP A 631 41.61 7.05 6.21
N ASN A 632 42.75 7.75 6.10
CA ASN A 632 43.22 8.31 4.86
C ASN A 632 43.34 7.28 3.71
N LEU A 633 43.43 5.99 4.04
CA LEU A 633 43.45 4.92 3.05
C LEU A 633 42.07 4.68 2.41
N VAL A 634 41.00 4.82 3.18
CA VAL A 634 39.63 4.70 2.66
C VAL A 634 39.39 5.76 1.60
N ASP A 635 39.67 7.03 1.90
CA ASP A 635 39.48 8.14 0.97
C ASP A 635 40.32 7.97 -0.30
N GLN A 636 41.60 7.51 -0.19
CA GLN A 636 42.48 7.26 -1.31
C GLN A 636 41.94 6.12 -2.22
N PHE A 637 41.44 5.04 -1.62
CA PHE A 637 40.90 3.92 -2.38
C PHE A 637 39.58 4.27 -3.04
N GLU A 638 38.70 4.99 -2.38
CA GLU A 638 37.44 5.50 -2.97
C GLU A 638 37.75 6.41 -4.16
N TYR A 639 38.71 7.34 -4.01
CA TYR A 639 39.11 8.20 -5.10
C TYR A 639 39.64 7.42 -6.29
N LYS A 640 40.55 6.44 -6.07
CA LYS A 640 41.12 5.59 -7.14
C LYS A 640 40.02 4.80 -7.86
N LEU A 641 39.05 4.18 -7.11
CA LEU A 641 37.95 3.42 -7.69
C LEU A 641 37.02 4.28 -8.53
N ASN A 642 36.66 5.45 -8.00
CA ASN A 642 35.70 6.34 -8.67
C ASN A 642 36.32 7.01 -9.92
N ASN A 643 37.66 7.06 -10.04
CA ASN A 643 38.37 7.62 -11.17
C ASN A 643 39.07 6.56 -12.07
N SER A 644 38.75 5.27 -11.87
CA SER A 644 39.30 4.19 -12.70
C SER A 644 38.81 4.31 -14.14
N LYS A 645 39.74 4.30 -15.09
CA LYS A 645 39.48 4.58 -16.52
C LYS A 645 38.95 3.36 -17.28
N ASN A 646 39.20 2.15 -16.79
CA ASN A 646 38.80 0.91 -17.43
C ASN A 646 38.67 -0.25 -16.44
N TYR A 647 38.08 -1.34 -16.93
CA TYR A 647 37.82 -2.54 -16.14
C TYR A 647 39.05 -3.18 -15.51
N TRP A 648 40.18 -3.16 -16.19
CA TRP A 648 41.43 -3.77 -15.70
C TRP A 648 42.03 -2.97 -14.54
N GLU A 649 42.03 -1.65 -14.67
CA GLU A 649 42.46 -0.75 -13.61
C GLU A 649 41.55 -0.91 -12.36
N TYR A 650 40.27 -0.94 -12.57
CA TYR A 650 39.28 -1.22 -11.52
C TYR A 650 39.54 -2.54 -10.79
N LYS A 651 39.79 -3.65 -11.52
CA LYS A 651 40.11 -4.94 -10.91
C LYS A 651 41.42 -4.88 -10.09
N LYS A 652 42.45 -4.23 -10.61
CA LYS A 652 43.74 -4.07 -9.90
C LYS A 652 43.55 -3.32 -8.57
N ILE A 653 42.74 -2.26 -8.57
CA ILE A 653 42.47 -1.48 -7.37
C ILE A 653 41.66 -2.33 -6.37
N LEU A 654 40.68 -3.12 -6.82
CA LEU A 654 39.93 -4.04 -5.94
C LEU A 654 40.84 -5.08 -5.27
N GLU A 655 41.79 -5.63 -5.96
CA GLU A 655 42.80 -6.57 -5.38
C GLU A 655 43.65 -5.87 -4.32
N GLU A 656 44.13 -4.64 -4.61
CA GLU A 656 44.90 -3.84 -3.66
C GLU A 656 44.11 -3.58 -2.36
N ILE A 657 42.83 -3.21 -2.48
CA ILE A 657 41.92 -2.97 -1.38
C ILE A 657 41.74 -4.23 -0.51
N LYS A 658 41.46 -5.37 -1.14
CA LYS A 658 41.29 -6.65 -0.46
C LYS A 658 42.55 -7.09 0.28
N ASN A 659 43.72 -6.95 -0.34
CA ASN A 659 45.00 -7.32 0.24
C ASN A 659 45.36 -6.47 1.47
N LYS A 660 44.79 -5.25 1.57
CA LYS A 660 44.96 -4.37 2.74
C LYS A 660 43.86 -4.54 3.79
N GLY A 661 42.98 -5.55 3.68
CA GLY A 661 41.96 -5.87 4.67
C GLY A 661 40.69 -5.02 4.60
N TYR A 662 40.49 -4.33 3.48
CA TYR A 662 39.26 -3.57 3.21
C TYR A 662 38.31 -4.33 2.29
N ASP A 663 37.08 -3.87 2.24
CA ASP A 663 36.07 -4.35 1.30
C ASP A 663 35.41 -3.15 0.58
N VAL A 664 34.72 -3.42 -0.51
CA VAL A 664 34.09 -2.38 -1.35
C VAL A 664 32.62 -2.68 -1.53
N LYS A 665 31.81 -1.68 -1.25
CA LYS A 665 30.39 -1.69 -1.59
C LYS A 665 30.19 -0.93 -2.91
N ASN A 666 29.62 -1.59 -3.90
CA ASN A 666 29.25 -0.99 -5.18
C ASN A 666 27.82 -0.49 -5.12
N ASN A 667 27.64 0.83 -5.14
CA ASN A 667 26.34 1.50 -5.04
C ASN A 667 25.78 1.94 -6.40
N LYS A 668 26.48 1.72 -7.52
CA LYS A 668 26.05 2.19 -8.85
C LYS A 668 24.64 1.72 -9.21
N GLY A 669 24.28 0.50 -8.82
CA GLY A 669 22.92 -0.01 -9.03
C GLY A 669 21.86 0.77 -8.27
N PHE A 670 22.12 1.10 -7.00
CA PHE A 670 21.22 1.89 -6.15
C PHE A 670 21.08 3.33 -6.68
N ILE A 671 22.21 3.96 -7.04
CA ILE A 671 22.22 5.32 -7.61
C ILE A 671 21.41 5.34 -8.90
N SER A 672 21.67 4.41 -9.82
CA SER A 672 20.95 4.33 -11.09
C SER A 672 19.46 4.05 -10.91
N GLN A 673 19.10 3.27 -9.90
CA GLN A 673 17.70 3.05 -9.54
C GLN A 673 17.06 4.34 -9.02
N ALA A 674 17.74 5.07 -8.13
CA ALA A 674 17.25 6.34 -7.61
C ALA A 674 17.12 7.40 -8.72
N GLU A 675 18.07 7.49 -9.64
CA GLU A 675 17.98 8.37 -10.82
C GLU A 675 16.74 8.08 -11.68
N ARG A 676 16.41 6.80 -11.91
CA ARG A 676 15.19 6.41 -12.61
C ARG A 676 13.93 6.77 -11.82
N GLN A 677 13.96 6.63 -10.49
CA GLN A 677 12.83 6.96 -9.62
C GLN A 677 12.53 8.47 -9.57
N CYS A 678 13.48 9.36 -9.86
CA CYS A 678 13.27 10.81 -9.84
C CYS A 678 12.10 11.23 -10.72
N VAL A 679 12.14 10.89 -12.00
CA VAL A 679 11.12 11.29 -12.99
C VAL A 679 9.77 10.65 -12.66
N ASN A 680 9.81 9.35 -12.39
CA ASN A 680 8.61 8.59 -12.03
C ASN A 680 7.90 9.20 -10.82
N ALA A 681 8.64 9.50 -9.75
CA ALA A 681 8.08 10.02 -8.52
C ALA A 681 7.42 11.39 -8.69
N VAL A 682 8.01 12.26 -9.51
CA VAL A 682 7.45 13.59 -9.79
C VAL A 682 6.13 13.46 -10.56
N ILE A 683 6.11 12.67 -11.60
CA ILE A 683 4.91 12.55 -12.46
C ILE A 683 3.80 11.75 -11.77
N GLN A 684 4.12 10.59 -11.21
CA GLN A 684 3.12 9.81 -10.46
C GLN A 684 2.61 10.51 -9.22
N GLY A 685 3.48 11.24 -8.51
CA GLY A 685 3.07 12.05 -7.36
C GLY A 685 2.10 13.15 -7.77
N SER A 686 2.41 13.85 -8.86
CA SER A 686 1.52 14.87 -9.44
C SER A 686 0.18 14.27 -9.87
N ALA A 687 0.19 13.13 -10.56
CA ALA A 687 -1.03 12.43 -10.96
C ALA A 687 -1.89 12.03 -9.74
N ALA A 688 -1.27 11.43 -8.72
CA ALA A 688 -1.97 11.05 -7.48
C ALA A 688 -2.57 12.27 -6.75
N THR A 689 -1.83 13.36 -6.66
CA THR A 689 -2.31 14.60 -6.04
C THR A 689 -3.46 15.21 -6.84
N MET A 690 -3.40 15.18 -8.18
CA MET A 690 -4.49 15.65 -9.07
C MET A 690 -5.76 14.82 -8.85
N THR A 691 -5.64 13.48 -8.81
CA THR A 691 -6.78 12.59 -8.54
C THR A 691 -7.40 12.87 -7.17
N LYS A 692 -6.59 13.06 -6.13
CA LYS A 692 -7.09 13.45 -4.80
C LYS A 692 -7.82 14.80 -4.81
N LYS A 693 -7.30 15.80 -5.52
CA LYS A 693 -7.97 17.10 -5.70
C LYS A 693 -9.32 16.92 -6.41
N ALA A 694 -9.38 16.05 -7.43
CA ALA A 694 -10.63 15.72 -8.11
C ALA A 694 -11.63 15.05 -7.15
N MET A 695 -11.19 14.08 -6.37
CA MET A 695 -12.05 13.41 -5.36
C MET A 695 -12.62 14.44 -4.36
N ILE A 696 -11.80 15.35 -3.85
CA ILE A 696 -12.26 16.40 -2.93
C ILE A 696 -13.30 17.30 -3.59
N LYS A 697 -13.05 17.72 -4.83
CA LYS A 697 -13.98 18.59 -5.55
C LYS A 697 -15.31 17.90 -5.82
N VAL A 698 -15.27 16.68 -6.34
CA VAL A 698 -16.46 15.83 -6.61
C VAL A 698 -17.27 15.58 -5.32
N HIS A 699 -16.58 15.23 -4.24
CA HIS A 699 -17.22 14.99 -2.95
C HIS A 699 -17.92 16.24 -2.38
N ASN A 700 -17.38 17.42 -2.64
CA ASN A 700 -17.90 18.68 -2.12
C ASN A 700 -18.87 19.38 -3.09
N ASP A 701 -19.08 18.87 -4.30
CA ASP A 701 -20.02 19.47 -5.26
C ASP A 701 -21.46 19.23 -4.85
N GLU A 702 -22.14 20.32 -4.45
CA GLU A 702 -23.55 20.27 -4.04
C GLU A 702 -24.46 19.80 -5.16
N ARG A 703 -24.14 20.10 -6.44
CA ARG A 703 -24.92 19.62 -7.61
C ARG A 703 -24.93 18.10 -7.68
N LEU A 704 -23.77 17.45 -7.45
CA LEU A 704 -23.65 16.01 -7.45
C LEU A 704 -24.36 15.37 -6.25
N LYS A 705 -24.27 16.02 -5.07
CA LYS A 705 -24.97 15.56 -3.87
C LYS A 705 -26.49 15.61 -4.04
N GLU A 706 -27.03 16.71 -4.57
CA GLU A 706 -28.47 16.87 -4.85
C GLU A 706 -28.99 15.84 -5.85
N LEU A 707 -28.16 15.42 -6.81
CA LEU A 707 -28.47 14.37 -7.77
C LEU A 707 -28.32 12.95 -7.20
N GLY A 708 -27.86 12.80 -5.96
CA GLY A 708 -27.68 11.52 -5.28
C GLY A 708 -26.43 10.76 -5.73
N PHE A 709 -25.44 11.45 -6.34
CA PHE A 709 -24.17 10.83 -6.71
C PHE A 709 -23.35 10.48 -5.46
N LYS A 710 -22.77 9.29 -5.45
CA LYS A 710 -21.89 8.80 -4.39
C LYS A 710 -20.60 8.28 -5.01
N LEU A 711 -19.46 8.80 -4.56
CA LEU A 711 -18.16 8.28 -4.95
C LEU A 711 -17.90 6.95 -4.22
N LEU A 712 -17.45 5.93 -4.95
CA LEU A 712 -17.28 4.56 -4.44
C LEU A 712 -15.81 4.11 -4.40
N ILE A 713 -15.12 4.15 -5.53
CA ILE A 713 -13.78 3.57 -5.69
C ILE A 713 -12.94 4.49 -6.59
N PRO A 714 -11.75 4.93 -6.16
CA PRO A 714 -10.75 5.49 -7.03
C PRO A 714 -9.85 4.36 -7.55
N VAL A 715 -9.58 4.28 -8.84
CA VAL A 715 -8.64 3.32 -9.43
C VAL A 715 -7.64 4.06 -10.30
N HIS A 716 -6.46 4.31 -9.77
CA HIS A 716 -5.39 5.09 -10.41
C HIS A 716 -5.82 6.51 -10.77
N ASP A 717 -6.22 6.74 -12.02
CA ASP A 717 -6.72 7.99 -12.59
C ASP A 717 -8.23 7.98 -12.88
N GLU A 718 -8.91 6.87 -12.58
CA GLU A 718 -10.35 6.68 -12.72
C GLU A 718 -11.08 6.92 -11.39
N LEU A 719 -12.21 7.64 -11.44
CA LEU A 719 -13.15 7.80 -10.34
C LEU A 719 -14.45 7.06 -10.67
N ILE A 720 -14.86 6.15 -9.79
CA ILE A 720 -16.08 5.36 -9.95
C ILE A 720 -17.06 5.74 -8.85
N GLY A 721 -18.28 6.04 -9.24
CA GLY A 721 -19.39 6.32 -8.34
C GLY A 721 -20.68 5.66 -8.78
N GLU A 722 -21.76 5.90 -8.06
CA GLU A 722 -23.12 5.49 -8.38
C GLU A 722 -24.08 6.67 -8.29
N CYS A 723 -25.13 6.67 -9.09
CA CYS A 723 -26.23 7.63 -8.97
C CYS A 723 -27.56 7.00 -9.39
N PRO A 724 -28.73 7.62 -9.02
CA PRO A 724 -30.01 7.26 -9.61
C PRO A 724 -29.98 7.34 -11.13
N ILE A 725 -30.59 6.36 -11.82
CA ILE A 725 -30.55 6.24 -13.29
C ILE A 725 -31.07 7.49 -13.97
N GLU A 726 -32.12 8.12 -13.42
CA GLU A 726 -32.72 9.35 -13.95
C GLU A 726 -31.77 10.55 -13.98
N ASN A 727 -30.74 10.56 -13.13
CA ASN A 727 -29.80 11.66 -12.97
C ASN A 727 -28.46 11.43 -13.70
N LYS A 728 -28.29 10.30 -14.36
CA LYS A 728 -26.99 9.84 -14.90
C LYS A 728 -26.32 10.84 -15.85
N GLU A 729 -27.07 11.48 -16.76
CA GLU A 729 -26.49 12.41 -17.74
C GLU A 729 -25.90 13.67 -17.08
N LEU A 730 -26.60 14.19 -16.07
CA LEU A 730 -26.08 15.34 -15.30
C LEU A 730 -24.89 14.94 -14.42
N CYS A 731 -24.94 13.77 -13.81
CA CYS A 731 -23.83 13.25 -12.98
C CYS A 731 -22.58 13.03 -13.83
N LYS A 732 -22.68 12.41 -15.01
CA LYS A 732 -21.55 12.27 -15.96
C LYS A 732 -20.94 13.62 -16.29
N LYS A 733 -21.79 14.59 -16.66
CA LYS A 733 -21.33 15.93 -17.00
C LYS A 733 -20.58 16.61 -15.86
N TYR A 734 -21.16 16.65 -14.66
CA TYR A 734 -20.56 17.35 -13.54
C TYR A 734 -19.30 16.63 -13.01
N LEU A 735 -19.29 15.31 -13.00
CA LEU A 735 -18.09 14.53 -12.67
C LEU A 735 -16.92 14.87 -13.58
N ALA A 736 -17.12 14.85 -14.91
CA ALA A 736 -16.08 15.18 -15.88
C ALA A 736 -15.63 16.66 -15.75
N GLU A 737 -16.57 17.60 -15.57
CA GLU A 737 -16.26 19.02 -15.37
C GLU A 737 -15.36 19.22 -14.14
N ASP A 738 -15.70 18.61 -13.00
CA ASP A 738 -14.95 18.73 -11.75
C ASP A 738 -13.55 18.13 -11.87
N MET A 739 -13.43 16.94 -12.50
CA MET A 739 -12.13 16.33 -12.74
C MET A 739 -11.23 17.22 -13.63
N ILE A 740 -11.76 17.82 -14.67
CA ILE A 740 -11.00 18.69 -15.57
C ILE A 740 -10.56 19.99 -14.85
N GLU A 741 -11.44 20.55 -14.03
CA GLU A 741 -11.21 21.88 -13.44
C GLU A 741 -10.07 21.92 -12.42
N VAL A 742 -9.82 20.84 -11.69
CA VAL A 742 -8.80 20.80 -10.61
C VAL A 742 -7.38 21.05 -11.08
N ALA A 743 -7.10 20.83 -12.36
CA ALA A 743 -5.77 21.00 -12.95
C ALA A 743 -5.63 22.30 -13.75
N LYS A 744 -6.73 23.00 -14.04
CA LYS A 744 -6.78 24.12 -15.00
C LYS A 744 -5.81 25.27 -14.68
N LYS A 745 -5.51 25.48 -13.40
CA LYS A 745 -4.58 26.55 -12.98
C LYS A 745 -3.12 26.11 -12.94
N ASP A 746 -2.88 24.80 -12.80
CA ASP A 746 -1.56 24.26 -12.48
C ASP A 746 -0.92 23.57 -13.69
N VAL A 747 -1.72 23.15 -14.69
CA VAL A 747 -1.28 22.43 -15.89
C VAL A 747 -1.62 23.26 -17.13
N CYS A 748 -0.61 23.54 -17.96
CA CYS A 748 -0.76 24.42 -19.13
C CYS A 748 -1.42 23.76 -20.35
N VAL A 749 -1.64 22.44 -20.32
CA VAL A 749 -2.37 21.70 -21.35
C VAL A 749 -3.78 21.36 -20.86
N PRO A 750 -4.80 21.35 -21.74
CA PRO A 750 -6.14 21.00 -21.30
C PRO A 750 -6.19 19.55 -20.83
N MET A 751 -6.77 19.31 -19.66
CA MET A 751 -7.12 17.95 -19.23
C MET A 751 -8.39 17.50 -19.97
N LYS A 752 -8.51 16.21 -20.17
CA LYS A 752 -9.68 15.59 -20.78
C LYS A 752 -10.13 14.42 -19.90
N CYS A 753 -11.42 14.40 -19.59
CA CYS A 753 -12.08 13.30 -18.91
C CYS A 753 -13.33 12.94 -19.70
N ASP A 754 -13.53 11.67 -19.94
CA ASP A 754 -14.76 11.14 -20.52
C ASP A 754 -15.48 10.34 -19.42
N ALA A 755 -16.77 10.62 -19.21
CA ALA A 755 -17.56 9.93 -18.20
C ALA A 755 -18.64 9.08 -18.88
N ASP A 756 -18.68 7.81 -18.50
CA ASP A 756 -19.63 6.84 -19.03
C ASP A 756 -20.47 6.24 -17.91
N ASP A 757 -21.67 5.73 -18.26
CA ASP A 757 -22.53 5.00 -17.35
C ASP A 757 -22.68 3.55 -17.76
N PHE A 758 -22.71 2.65 -16.78
CA PHE A 758 -22.79 1.22 -17.00
C PHE A 758 -23.49 0.50 -15.82
N PRO A 759 -24.17 -0.63 -16.08
CA PRO A 759 -24.88 -1.36 -15.04
C PRO A 759 -23.93 -2.05 -14.02
N CYS A 760 -22.70 -2.31 -14.44
CA CYS A 760 -21.63 -2.82 -13.59
C CYS A 760 -20.27 -2.40 -14.19
N TRP A 761 -19.24 -2.39 -13.37
CA TRP A 761 -17.92 -1.88 -13.75
C TRP A 761 -17.35 -2.58 -14.99
N TYR A 762 -16.92 -1.85 -16.02
CA TYR A 762 -16.40 -2.32 -17.33
C TYR A 762 -17.41 -3.13 -18.19
N TYR A 763 -18.69 -2.95 -17.97
CA TYR A 763 -19.72 -3.60 -18.80
C TYR A 763 -19.62 -3.24 -20.28
N ASP A 764 -19.33 -1.99 -20.60
CA ASP A 764 -19.17 -1.48 -21.96
C ASP A 764 -18.03 -2.17 -22.71
N VAL A 765 -16.88 -2.32 -22.08
CA VAL A 765 -15.72 -3.02 -22.64
C VAL A 765 -16.04 -4.48 -22.90
N TYR A 766 -16.67 -5.14 -21.93
CA TYR A 766 -17.07 -6.55 -22.07
C TYR A 766 -18.13 -6.73 -23.15
N SER A 767 -19.13 -5.85 -23.20
CA SER A 767 -20.17 -5.85 -24.24
C SER A 767 -19.58 -5.66 -25.65
N ALA A 768 -18.58 -4.79 -25.80
CA ALA A 768 -17.88 -4.60 -27.06
C ALA A 768 -17.16 -5.88 -27.53
N GLU A 769 -16.51 -6.62 -26.62
CA GLU A 769 -15.89 -7.91 -26.93
C GLU A 769 -16.91 -8.95 -27.40
N ILE A 770 -18.05 -9.06 -26.70
CA ILE A 770 -19.14 -9.98 -27.05
C ILE A 770 -19.71 -9.65 -28.45
N LYS A 771 -19.93 -8.37 -28.73
CA LYS A 771 -20.39 -7.90 -30.06
C LYS A 771 -19.41 -8.25 -31.16
N GLU A 772 -18.12 -8.08 -30.92
CA GLU A 772 -17.07 -8.40 -31.88
C GLU A 772 -17.03 -9.91 -32.18
N GLN A 773 -17.07 -10.75 -31.14
CA GLN A 773 -17.14 -12.20 -31.31
C GLN A 773 -18.38 -12.63 -32.10
N TYR A 774 -19.54 -12.05 -31.80
CA TYR A 774 -20.77 -12.32 -32.53
C TYR A 774 -20.70 -11.90 -34.02
N LYS A 775 -20.18 -10.70 -34.30
CA LYS A 775 -19.93 -10.20 -35.66
C LYS A 775 -18.95 -11.07 -36.43
N ASN A 776 -18.00 -11.67 -35.79
CA ASN A 776 -17.00 -12.59 -36.35
C ASN A 776 -17.55 -14.02 -36.56
N GLY A 777 -18.83 -14.25 -36.29
CA GLY A 777 -19.54 -15.50 -36.60
C GLY A 777 -19.69 -16.47 -35.42
N THR A 778 -19.32 -16.11 -34.19
CA THR A 778 -19.58 -16.92 -32.99
C THR A 778 -21.10 -16.95 -32.74
N SER A 779 -21.70 -18.13 -32.59
CA SER A 779 -23.13 -18.23 -32.31
C SER A 779 -23.48 -17.84 -30.90
N LEU A 780 -24.72 -17.39 -30.66
CA LEU A 780 -25.18 -17.08 -29.28
C LEU A 780 -25.04 -18.28 -28.34
N GLU A 781 -25.29 -19.51 -28.84
CA GLU A 781 -25.12 -20.74 -28.05
C GLU A 781 -23.68 -20.98 -27.65
N ASP A 782 -22.73 -20.64 -28.49
CA ASP A 782 -21.30 -20.76 -28.15
C ASP A 782 -20.85 -19.67 -27.20
N LEU A 783 -21.36 -18.43 -27.39
CA LEU A 783 -21.15 -17.35 -26.40
C LEU A 783 -21.67 -17.73 -25.02
N VAL A 784 -22.86 -18.32 -24.90
CA VAL A 784 -23.41 -18.80 -23.62
C VAL A 784 -22.55 -19.88 -22.98
N LYS A 785 -21.93 -20.75 -23.78
CA LYS A 785 -21.01 -21.77 -23.25
C LYS A 785 -19.68 -21.18 -22.79
N GLU A 786 -19.17 -20.20 -23.51
CA GLU A 786 -17.87 -19.57 -23.21
C GLU A 786 -17.96 -18.58 -22.05
N HIS A 787 -19.02 -17.77 -22.03
CA HIS A 787 -19.23 -16.69 -21.08
C HIS A 787 -20.25 -17.08 -19.98
N THR A 788 -19.97 -18.19 -19.30
CA THR A 788 -20.87 -18.76 -18.27
C THR A 788 -21.07 -17.85 -17.04
N GLU A 789 -20.27 -16.81 -16.87
CA GLU A 789 -20.45 -15.76 -15.87
C GLU A 789 -21.61 -14.81 -16.18
N CYS A 790 -22.05 -14.77 -17.43
CA CYS A 790 -23.22 -14.01 -17.85
C CYS A 790 -24.45 -14.92 -18.01
N THR A 791 -25.63 -14.34 -17.83
CA THR A 791 -26.86 -15.02 -18.20
C THR A 791 -27.09 -14.91 -19.70
N ARG A 792 -27.93 -15.79 -20.28
CA ARG A 792 -28.28 -15.71 -21.68
C ARG A 792 -28.92 -14.35 -22.05
N GLU A 793 -29.81 -13.84 -21.19
CA GLU A 793 -30.48 -12.55 -21.36
C GLU A 793 -29.46 -11.37 -21.38
N GLU A 794 -28.44 -11.42 -20.53
CA GLU A 794 -27.35 -10.42 -20.52
C GLU A 794 -26.58 -10.45 -21.85
N LEU A 795 -26.25 -11.62 -22.39
CA LEU A 795 -25.52 -11.76 -23.63
C LEU A 795 -26.39 -11.30 -24.83
N GLU A 796 -27.67 -11.67 -24.85
CA GLU A 796 -28.63 -11.19 -25.89
C GLU A 796 -28.73 -9.66 -25.88
N LYS A 797 -28.81 -9.06 -24.69
CA LYS A 797 -28.82 -7.59 -24.51
C LYS A 797 -27.53 -6.95 -25.01
N MET A 798 -26.37 -7.49 -24.63
CA MET A 798 -25.06 -7.01 -25.10
C MET A 798 -24.91 -7.06 -26.62
N ILE A 799 -25.46 -8.06 -27.30
CA ILE A 799 -25.41 -8.19 -28.77
C ILE A 799 -26.28 -7.14 -29.46
N VAL A 800 -27.41 -6.79 -28.85
CA VAL A 800 -28.41 -5.86 -29.45
C VAL A 800 -28.07 -4.39 -29.19
N GLU A 801 -27.61 -4.07 -27.99
CA GLU A 801 -27.19 -2.72 -27.62
C GLU A 801 -25.97 -2.24 -28.43
#